data_9f4358aca27beb2f1ab78da8db18d7e0
#
_entry.id   9f4358aca27beb2f1ab78da8db18d7e0
#
_cell.length_a   1.000
_cell.length_b   1.000
_cell.length_c   1.000
_cell.angle_alpha   90.00
_cell.angle_beta   90.00
_cell.angle_gamma   90.00
#
_symmetry.space_group_name_H-M   'P 1'
#
loop_
_entity.id
_entity.type
_entity.pdbx_description
1 polymer ?
#
loop_
_entity_poly.entity_id
_entity_poly.type
_entity_poly.pdbx_seq_one_letter_code
_entity_poly.pdbx_strand_id
1 'polypeptide(L)'
;MGRNNKHKRSARNKRGPVRSERRPSMTGRVQLHEHSAYVVTDNGDYKVMGRGKREIMDGDTVAVSIKAGPRGDRRAVIEGVIERAAISVVGTYQTAGPLGVIEPLDSRLKADFFVLPEDTSAERLGVHPGDVVVARILTYPTRLESGTVTLERRIGGDDAPDLGVQYVMARYGYTDSYPEAALAEAEALSLDVTAALKDPLRRDLRDRFVITIDPVDARDFDDAISLKRTPEGGYKLGVHIADVSHYVAWDGHIDLEARHRTTSVYLADRVLPMLPERLSNDLCSLRPDEDRLAFTVDIELDAQGRVRHYDPYPSVIRSRVRMDYDGAEALLVRAGAVEYSVLEGAAEDVAAAEASREKALERGLACEDTARGCNVDLADFLVAANELAELRRRIRRARGSVDFDTAEIRALLDENGVPVQIVARERSCATSLIEEAMLLANECVAEWLADRDIEACYRVHDDPSPDSLHGAAVALAQLGIIDDRRAAGIALGSPDELQATVDAAAGTANAPLVNTLLLRSMQRALYKPRNEGHFALAAPCYCHFTSPIRRYPDLVVHRVLKLQLAYEQLGGKDVLVRTPRLIGKGRESLPCILPQICRACSDAERAADAASHATQKIKIAQYYEDRLGERYAGTVSWVSSMGLFVRLDLTQVEGLVSIKSLGNEWFEFDEDALTLTGADTGRRFELGQRVIIEVSRVNTTRGHLDFKLIH
;
A
#
# COMPACT_ATOMS: atom_id res chain seq x y z
N MET A 1 -42.37 72.09 57.62
CA MET A 1 -42.86 70.75 57.37
C MET A 1 -42.21 70.21 56.12
N GLY A 2 -41.17 69.42 56.28
CA GLY A 2 -40.37 68.90 55.18
C GLY A 2 -40.44 67.39 55.17
N ARG A 3 -40.53 66.78 54.03
CA ARG A 3 -40.33 65.33 53.82
C ARG A 3 -39.14 65.03 52.93
N ASN A 4 -38.14 64.46 53.60
CA ASN A 4 -36.97 63.81 52.93
C ASN A 4 -37.39 62.57 52.19
N ASN A 5 -37.01 62.49 50.92
CA ASN A 5 -37.05 61.23 50.14
C ASN A 5 -35.61 60.77 49.85
N LYS A 6 -35.17 59.72 50.52
CA LYS A 6 -33.89 59.02 50.28
C LYS A 6 -34.02 58.09 49.10
N HIS A 7 -33.30 58.38 48.01
CA HIS A 7 -33.09 57.42 46.94
C HIS A 7 -32.10 56.35 47.38
N LYS A 8 -32.58 55.09 47.42
CA LYS A 8 -31.72 53.90 47.50
C LYS A 8 -31.08 53.62 46.13
N ARG A 9 -29.77 53.79 46.02
CA ARG A 9 -28.97 53.24 44.89
C ARG A 9 -28.82 51.73 45.06
N SER A 10 -29.41 50.94 44.15
CA SER A 10 -29.17 49.49 44.03
C SER A 10 -27.77 49.26 43.52
N ALA A 11 -26.94 48.51 44.25
CA ALA A 11 -25.66 48.02 43.83
C ALA A 11 -25.84 46.98 42.71
N ARG A 12 -25.48 47.32 41.49
CA ARG A 12 -25.38 46.38 40.34
C ARG A 12 -24.11 45.55 40.53
N ASN A 13 -24.29 44.30 41.01
CA ASN A 13 -23.24 43.27 40.99
C ASN A 13 -22.77 43.07 39.57
N LYS A 14 -21.57 43.55 39.23
CA LYS A 14 -20.83 43.15 38.04
C LYS A 14 -20.35 41.70 38.25
N ARG A 15 -21.09 40.72 37.76
CA ARG A 15 -20.55 39.38 37.55
C ARG A 15 -19.44 39.53 36.50
N GLY A 16 -18.20 39.29 36.91
CA GLY A 16 -17.05 39.16 36.00
C GLY A 16 -17.30 37.99 35.00
N PRO A 17 -16.63 38.00 33.86
CA PRO A 17 -16.81 36.91 32.89
C PRO A 17 -16.44 35.56 33.53
N VAL A 18 -17.41 34.67 33.56
CA VAL A 18 -17.20 33.28 33.94
C VAL A 18 -16.17 32.75 32.96
N ARG A 19 -14.97 32.44 33.47
CA ARG A 19 -14.00 31.64 32.71
C ARG A 19 -14.70 30.35 32.31
N SER A 20 -15.03 30.20 31.02
CA SER A 20 -15.47 28.94 30.49
C SER A 20 -14.36 27.93 30.78
N GLU A 21 -14.65 26.89 31.51
CA GLU A 21 -13.78 25.74 31.65
C GLU A 21 -13.39 25.31 30.21
N ARG A 22 -12.11 25.41 29.88
CA ARG A 22 -11.60 24.87 28.62
C ARG A 22 -11.88 23.37 28.66
N ARG A 23 -12.76 22.89 27.80
CA ARG A 23 -12.90 21.46 27.53
C ARG A 23 -11.53 20.95 27.10
N PRO A 24 -11.11 19.73 27.53
CA PRO A 24 -9.83 19.20 27.12
C PRO A 24 -9.75 19.21 25.60
N SER A 25 -8.70 19.78 25.04
CA SER A 25 -8.41 19.76 23.60
C SER A 25 -8.07 18.33 23.23
N MET A 26 -8.76 17.78 22.23
CA MET A 26 -8.39 16.50 21.63
C MET A 26 -7.19 16.72 20.72
N THR A 27 -6.33 15.71 20.64
CA THR A 27 -5.23 15.66 19.70
C THR A 27 -5.61 14.75 18.54
N GLY A 28 -5.25 15.14 17.32
CA GLY A 28 -5.47 14.30 16.15
C GLY A 28 -4.55 14.69 15.01
N ARG A 29 -4.49 13.82 14.00
CA ARG A 29 -3.65 13.99 12.82
C ARG A 29 -4.48 14.53 11.67
N VAL A 30 -3.94 15.52 10.96
CA VAL A 30 -4.59 16.14 9.80
C VAL A 30 -4.49 15.25 8.58
N GLN A 31 -5.62 15.07 7.89
CA GLN A 31 -5.68 14.52 6.54
C GLN A 31 -6.28 15.57 5.60
N LEU A 32 -5.47 16.03 4.63
CA LEU A 32 -5.91 16.97 3.61
C LEU A 32 -6.47 16.22 2.40
N HIS A 33 -7.64 16.66 1.95
CA HIS A 33 -8.24 16.32 0.68
C HIS A 33 -8.37 17.59 -0.18
N GLU A 34 -8.54 17.47 -1.50
CA GLU A 34 -8.60 18.63 -2.41
C GLU A 34 -9.57 19.72 -1.98
N HIS A 35 -10.75 19.35 -1.45
CA HIS A 35 -11.79 20.28 -1.06
C HIS A 35 -12.16 20.25 0.42
N SER A 36 -11.56 19.35 1.20
CA SER A 36 -11.84 19.16 2.61
C SER A 36 -10.58 18.85 3.40
N ALA A 37 -10.65 18.99 4.71
CA ALA A 37 -9.64 18.52 5.63
C ALA A 37 -10.34 17.81 6.79
N TYR A 38 -9.74 16.74 7.28
CA TYR A 38 -10.21 15.97 8.42
C TYR A 38 -9.14 15.92 9.48
N VAL A 39 -9.54 15.75 10.72
CA VAL A 39 -8.64 15.40 11.81
C VAL A 39 -9.03 14.02 12.31
N VAL A 40 -8.14 13.07 12.13
CA VAL A 40 -8.26 11.69 12.61
C VAL A 40 -7.86 11.67 14.08
N THR A 41 -8.73 11.15 14.93
CA THR A 41 -8.50 11.03 16.37
C THR A 41 -8.90 9.63 16.84
N ASP A 42 -8.50 9.24 18.03
CA ASP A 42 -8.92 7.97 18.65
C ASP A 42 -10.45 7.82 18.83
N ASN A 43 -11.20 8.94 18.73
CA ASN A 43 -12.65 8.98 18.89
C ASN A 43 -13.42 9.18 17.56
N GLY A 44 -12.73 9.03 16.43
CA GLY A 44 -13.28 9.16 15.08
C GLY A 44 -12.72 10.34 14.29
N ASP A 45 -13.16 10.46 13.05
CA ASP A 45 -12.69 11.44 12.07
C ASP A 45 -13.62 12.64 12.02
N TYR A 46 -13.07 13.83 12.14
CA TYR A 46 -13.84 15.07 12.18
C TYR A 46 -13.45 16.03 11.06
N LYS A 47 -14.43 16.43 10.26
CA LYS A 47 -14.21 17.43 9.20
C LYS A 47 -13.81 18.78 9.81
N VAL A 48 -12.74 19.38 9.28
CA VAL A 48 -12.24 20.69 9.76
C VAL A 48 -13.19 21.81 9.35
N MET A 49 -13.56 22.65 10.31
CA MET A 49 -14.45 23.77 10.13
C MET A 49 -13.68 25.08 9.94
N GLY A 50 -14.13 25.94 8.99
CA GLY A 50 -13.70 27.31 8.85
C GLY A 50 -12.37 27.54 8.12
N ARG A 51 -11.76 28.71 8.39
CA ARG A 51 -10.54 29.19 7.70
C ARG A 51 -9.24 28.54 8.17
N GLY A 52 -9.27 27.63 9.17
CA GLY A 52 -8.11 26.94 9.70
C GLY A 52 -7.37 26.04 8.69
N LYS A 53 -7.94 25.78 7.52
CA LYS A 53 -7.32 24.98 6.45
C LYS A 53 -6.05 25.58 5.85
N ARG A 54 -5.81 26.88 5.99
CA ARG A 54 -4.59 27.53 5.49
C ARG A 54 -3.38 27.35 6.41
N GLU A 55 -3.63 27.04 7.68
CA GLU A 55 -2.60 26.95 8.72
C GLU A 55 -2.08 25.52 8.92
N ILE A 56 -2.73 24.53 8.31
CA ILE A 56 -2.42 23.12 8.49
C ILE A 56 -1.86 22.51 7.21
N MET A 57 -0.95 21.57 7.41
CA MET A 57 -0.38 20.73 6.36
C MET A 57 -0.86 19.28 6.55
N ASP A 58 -0.74 18.49 5.51
CA ASP A 58 -1.08 17.06 5.57
C ASP A 58 -0.17 16.35 6.58
N GLY A 59 -0.76 15.54 7.45
CA GLY A 59 -0.02 14.82 8.49
C GLY A 59 0.26 15.61 9.77
N ASP A 60 0.01 16.93 9.83
CA ASP A 60 0.22 17.72 11.05
C ASP A 60 -0.53 17.14 12.25
N THR A 61 0.12 17.11 13.41
CA THR A 61 -0.54 16.82 14.68
C THR A 61 -1.11 18.10 15.28
N VAL A 62 -2.42 18.13 15.51
CA VAL A 62 -3.15 19.33 15.92
C VAL A 62 -3.95 19.13 17.20
N ALA A 63 -4.07 20.21 17.98
CA ALA A 63 -5.05 20.30 19.06
C ALA A 63 -6.38 20.83 18.49
N VAL A 64 -7.47 20.14 18.79
CA VAL A 64 -8.81 20.48 18.27
C VAL A 64 -9.88 20.48 19.34
N SER A 65 -10.90 21.33 19.14
CA SER A 65 -12.17 21.23 19.84
C SER A 65 -13.27 20.82 18.88
N ILE A 66 -14.15 19.92 19.34
CA ILE A 66 -15.27 19.45 18.52
C ILE A 66 -16.47 20.34 18.75
N LYS A 67 -17.07 20.86 17.68
CA LYS A 67 -18.27 21.72 17.67
C LYS A 67 -19.33 21.14 16.74
N ALA A 68 -20.60 21.48 17.02
CA ALA A 68 -21.68 21.18 16.10
C ALA A 68 -21.54 22.00 14.82
N GLY A 69 -21.59 21.36 13.67
CA GLY A 69 -21.61 21.99 12.36
C GLY A 69 -22.99 22.47 11.95
N PRO A 70 -23.11 23.15 10.79
CA PRO A 70 -24.38 23.75 10.31
C PRO A 70 -25.52 22.75 10.08
N ARG A 71 -25.20 21.48 9.87
CA ARG A 71 -26.16 20.38 9.64
C ARG A 71 -26.31 19.46 10.85
N GLY A 72 -25.81 19.86 12.05
CA GLY A 72 -25.83 19.05 13.26
C GLY A 72 -24.68 18.04 13.35
N ASP A 73 -23.87 17.90 12.31
CA ASP A 73 -22.67 17.07 12.27
C ASP A 73 -21.61 17.60 13.26
N ARG A 74 -20.73 16.71 13.72
CA ARG A 74 -19.60 17.08 14.57
C ARG A 74 -18.43 17.50 13.70
N ARG A 75 -17.83 18.66 13.99
CA ARG A 75 -16.69 19.21 13.24
C ARG A 75 -15.54 19.61 14.15
N ALA A 76 -14.31 19.44 13.66
CA ALA A 76 -13.10 19.88 14.32
C ALA A 76 -12.83 21.39 14.07
N VAL A 77 -12.49 22.10 15.12
CA VAL A 77 -11.94 23.46 15.05
C VAL A 77 -10.49 23.38 15.53
N ILE A 78 -9.55 23.75 14.66
CA ILE A 78 -8.12 23.76 14.98
C ILE A 78 -7.86 24.85 16.04
N GLU A 79 -7.28 24.47 17.16
CA GLU A 79 -6.85 25.36 18.23
C GLU A 79 -5.37 25.71 18.11
N GLY A 80 -4.57 24.78 17.56
CA GLY A 80 -3.16 24.98 17.30
C GLY A 80 -2.52 23.75 16.70
N VAL A 81 -1.38 23.93 16.04
CA VAL A 81 -0.54 22.84 15.54
C VAL A 81 0.47 22.50 16.64
N ILE A 82 0.51 21.22 17.03
CA ILE A 82 1.41 20.66 18.05
C ILE A 82 2.73 20.26 17.40
N GLU A 83 2.65 19.56 16.25
CA GLU A 83 3.80 19.05 15.53
C GLU A 83 3.56 19.18 14.02
N ARG A 84 4.59 19.63 13.31
CA ARG A 84 4.58 19.76 11.85
C ARG A 84 5.07 18.47 11.20
N ALA A 85 4.29 17.93 10.28
CA ALA A 85 4.69 16.76 9.48
C ALA A 85 5.51 17.17 8.26
N ALA A 86 5.10 18.21 7.54
CA ALA A 86 5.79 18.67 6.34
C ALA A 86 6.84 19.72 6.69
N ILE A 87 8.09 19.46 6.36
CA ILE A 87 9.23 20.39 6.53
C ILE A 87 9.65 21.05 5.21
N SER A 88 9.12 20.58 4.09
CA SER A 88 9.38 21.08 2.74
C SER A 88 8.11 21.13 1.92
N VAL A 89 8.15 21.89 0.83
CA VAL A 89 7.10 21.99 -0.18
C VAL A 89 7.73 21.84 -1.56
N VAL A 90 7.01 21.15 -2.45
CA VAL A 90 7.39 21.03 -3.86
C VAL A 90 6.44 21.91 -4.68
N GLY A 91 6.99 22.74 -5.54
CA GLY A 91 6.19 23.64 -6.33
C GLY A 91 6.96 24.26 -7.50
N THR A 92 6.23 24.98 -8.34
CA THR A 92 6.81 25.73 -9.46
C THR A 92 7.33 27.08 -8.96
N TYR A 93 8.59 27.36 -9.27
CA TYR A 93 9.20 28.64 -8.95
C TYR A 93 8.75 29.72 -9.95
N GLN A 94 8.31 30.85 -9.44
CA GLN A 94 8.00 32.04 -10.22
C GLN A 94 8.65 33.27 -9.57
N THR A 95 8.59 34.40 -10.22
CA THR A 95 9.07 35.67 -9.69
C THR A 95 7.95 36.71 -9.64
N ALA A 96 7.85 37.41 -8.52
CA ALA A 96 6.93 38.54 -8.33
C ALA A 96 7.70 39.77 -7.79
N GLY A 97 8.22 40.59 -8.71
CA GLY A 97 9.13 41.69 -8.34
C GLY A 97 10.44 41.13 -7.75
N PRO A 98 10.83 41.56 -6.53
CA PRO A 98 12.04 41.06 -5.86
C PRO A 98 11.86 39.73 -5.15
N LEU A 99 10.63 39.20 -5.07
CA LEU A 99 10.31 37.97 -4.37
C LEU A 99 10.30 36.80 -5.33
N GLY A 100 10.88 35.66 -4.91
CA GLY A 100 10.56 34.37 -5.47
C GLY A 100 9.23 33.85 -4.91
N VAL A 101 8.44 33.18 -5.73
CA VAL A 101 7.15 32.58 -5.34
C VAL A 101 7.19 31.11 -5.67
N ILE A 102 6.85 30.27 -4.73
CA ILE A 102 6.62 28.85 -4.95
C ILE A 102 5.12 28.60 -4.99
N GLU A 103 4.61 28.23 -6.16
CA GLU A 103 3.26 27.76 -6.35
C GLU A 103 3.22 26.25 -6.09
N PRO A 104 2.62 25.79 -4.96
CA PRO A 104 2.62 24.35 -4.63
C PRO A 104 1.98 23.50 -5.72
N LEU A 105 2.64 22.43 -6.14
CA LEU A 105 2.04 21.44 -7.04
C LEU A 105 0.96 20.61 -6.34
N ASP A 106 1.00 20.50 -5.02
CA ASP A 106 -0.08 19.89 -4.24
C ASP A 106 -1.30 20.81 -4.17
N SER A 107 -2.33 20.50 -4.95
CA SER A 107 -3.58 21.28 -5.01
C SER A 107 -4.33 21.38 -3.67
N ARG A 108 -3.99 20.55 -2.69
CA ARG A 108 -4.54 20.58 -1.34
C ARG A 108 -4.00 21.77 -0.54
N LEU A 109 -2.79 22.23 -0.85
CA LEU A 109 -2.21 23.45 -0.29
C LEU A 109 -2.83 24.68 -0.98
N LYS A 110 -3.34 25.62 -0.20
CA LYS A 110 -4.09 26.78 -0.68
C LYS A 110 -3.34 28.10 -0.50
N ALA A 111 -2.05 28.04 -0.16
CA ALA A 111 -1.20 29.19 0.04
C ALA A 111 0.10 29.01 -0.73
N ASP A 112 0.54 30.08 -1.39
CA ASP A 112 1.87 30.17 -1.97
C ASP A 112 2.90 30.41 -0.89
N PHE A 113 4.15 30.08 -1.18
CA PHE A 113 5.29 30.32 -0.31
C PHE A 113 6.26 31.31 -0.96
N PHE A 114 6.93 32.11 -0.17
CA PHE A 114 7.82 33.14 -0.68
C PHE A 114 9.28 32.83 -0.36
N VAL A 115 10.14 33.02 -1.37
CA VAL A 115 11.61 33.14 -1.21
C VAL A 115 11.92 34.62 -1.04
N LEU A 116 12.53 34.94 0.08
CA LEU A 116 12.82 36.34 0.42
C LEU A 116 13.97 36.90 -0.45
N PRO A 117 14.06 38.22 -0.67
CA PRO A 117 15.08 38.80 -1.54
C PRO A 117 16.52 38.56 -1.06
N GLU A 118 16.70 38.33 0.24
CA GLU A 118 18.02 38.06 0.84
C GLU A 118 18.46 36.61 0.66
N ASP A 119 17.55 35.73 0.24
CA ASP A 119 17.84 34.33 0.01
C ASP A 119 18.41 34.11 -1.41
N THR A 120 19.69 33.72 -1.48
CA THR A 120 20.42 33.50 -2.73
C THR A 120 20.29 32.04 -3.22
N SER A 121 19.41 31.23 -2.64
CA SER A 121 19.29 29.80 -2.99
C SER A 121 18.88 29.58 -4.45
N ALA A 122 18.05 30.46 -5.04
CA ALA A 122 17.66 30.38 -6.44
C ALA A 122 18.87 30.55 -7.38
N GLU A 123 19.71 31.55 -7.12
CA GLU A 123 20.94 31.80 -7.90
C GLU A 123 21.92 30.64 -7.74
N ARG A 124 22.16 30.20 -6.50
CA ARG A 124 23.09 29.08 -6.20
C ARG A 124 22.69 27.78 -6.90
N LEU A 125 21.40 27.50 -7.04
CA LEU A 125 20.88 26.28 -7.66
C LEU A 125 20.59 26.46 -9.16
N GLY A 126 20.77 27.62 -9.73
CA GLY A 126 20.48 27.92 -11.14
C GLY A 126 18.99 27.75 -11.46
N VAL A 127 18.10 28.20 -10.56
CA VAL A 127 16.67 28.07 -10.71
C VAL A 127 16.11 29.24 -11.53
N HIS A 128 15.27 28.93 -12.52
CA HIS A 128 14.59 29.89 -13.37
C HIS A 128 13.07 29.82 -13.18
N PRO A 129 12.33 30.90 -13.51
CA PRO A 129 10.86 30.85 -13.54
C PRO A 129 10.36 29.70 -14.41
N GLY A 130 9.42 28.91 -13.90
CA GLY A 130 8.88 27.69 -14.51
C GLY A 130 9.53 26.41 -13.97
N ASP A 131 10.70 26.49 -13.34
CA ASP A 131 11.33 25.29 -12.75
C ASP A 131 10.54 24.74 -11.57
N VAL A 132 10.47 23.42 -11.48
CA VAL A 132 9.98 22.71 -10.29
C VAL A 132 11.11 22.54 -9.28
N VAL A 133 10.83 22.88 -8.04
CA VAL A 133 11.82 22.91 -6.97
C VAL A 133 11.30 22.26 -5.69
N VAL A 134 12.22 21.77 -4.88
CA VAL A 134 11.99 21.44 -3.46
C VAL A 134 12.45 22.61 -2.63
N ALA A 135 11.57 23.12 -1.79
CA ALA A 135 11.84 24.27 -0.92
C ALA A 135 11.56 23.89 0.54
N ARG A 136 12.54 24.13 1.40
CA ARG A 136 12.40 23.92 2.85
C ARG A 136 11.63 25.07 3.49
N ILE A 137 10.66 24.74 4.31
CA ILE A 137 9.80 25.70 4.99
C ILE A 137 10.57 26.34 6.14
N LEU A 138 10.69 27.65 6.11
CA LEU A 138 11.28 28.46 7.19
C LEU A 138 10.19 28.98 8.13
N THR A 139 9.08 29.48 7.56
CA THR A 139 7.89 29.86 8.32
C THR A 139 6.65 29.28 7.66
N TYR A 140 5.72 28.79 8.48
CA TYR A 140 4.48 28.20 7.98
C TYR A 140 3.41 29.26 7.71
N PRO A 141 2.51 29.03 6.73
CA PRO A 141 1.42 29.94 6.45
C PRO A 141 0.52 30.12 7.68
N THR A 142 0.05 31.36 7.86
CA THR A 142 -0.97 31.70 8.86
C THR A 142 -2.26 32.14 8.16
N ARG A 143 -3.28 32.57 8.91
CA ARG A 143 -4.51 33.12 8.32
C ARG A 143 -4.27 34.38 7.52
N LEU A 144 -3.24 35.14 7.86
CA LEU A 144 -2.97 36.49 7.36
C LEU A 144 -1.72 36.54 6.50
N GLU A 145 -0.76 35.64 6.71
CA GLU A 145 0.55 35.66 6.09
C GLU A 145 0.82 34.33 5.36
N SER A 146 1.47 34.41 4.23
CA SER A 146 2.01 33.27 3.50
C SER A 146 3.30 32.78 4.16
N GLY A 147 3.63 31.50 3.96
CA GLY A 147 4.87 30.94 4.47
C GLY A 147 6.11 31.45 3.72
N THR A 148 7.28 31.34 4.34
CA THR A 148 8.56 31.60 3.69
C THR A 148 9.38 30.32 3.57
N VAL A 149 10.19 30.21 2.52
CA VAL A 149 10.97 29.04 2.19
C VAL A 149 12.37 29.42 1.70
N THR A 150 13.29 28.46 1.74
CA THR A 150 14.57 28.48 1.04
C THR A 150 14.63 27.29 0.09
N LEU A 151 15.21 27.46 -1.11
CA LEU A 151 15.31 26.40 -2.08
C LEU A 151 16.41 25.41 -1.69
N GLU A 152 16.09 24.13 -1.68
CA GLU A 152 17.04 23.04 -1.37
C GLU A 152 17.54 22.35 -2.62
N ARG A 153 16.65 22.11 -3.61
CA ARG A 153 16.97 21.37 -4.82
C ARG A 153 16.09 21.81 -5.99
N ARG A 154 16.71 21.96 -7.17
CA ARG A 154 16.01 22.06 -8.45
C ARG A 154 15.68 20.65 -8.94
N ILE A 155 14.44 20.39 -9.30
CA ILE A 155 14.00 19.12 -9.89
C ILE A 155 14.19 19.17 -11.39
N GLY A 156 13.68 20.19 -12.09
CA GLY A 156 13.79 20.38 -13.52
C GLY A 156 12.85 21.46 -14.03
N GLY A 157 12.94 21.78 -15.33
CA GLY A 157 11.97 22.60 -16.05
C GLY A 157 10.79 21.77 -16.55
N ASP A 158 9.81 22.38 -17.21
CA ASP A 158 8.61 21.72 -17.77
C ASP A 158 8.95 20.63 -18.82
N ASP A 159 10.16 20.67 -19.39
CA ASP A 159 10.69 19.74 -20.38
C ASP A 159 11.48 18.55 -19.78
N ALA A 160 11.61 18.49 -18.45
CA ALA A 160 12.35 17.41 -17.80
C ALA A 160 11.59 16.07 -17.96
N PRO A 161 12.23 14.99 -18.51
CA PRO A 161 11.52 13.76 -18.88
C PRO A 161 10.93 13.15 -17.67
N ASP A 162 11.15 13.05 -16.55
CA ASP A 162 10.49 12.37 -15.39
C ASP A 162 9.97 13.34 -14.33
N LEU A 163 9.66 14.58 -14.72
CA LEU A 163 9.25 15.64 -13.79
C LEU A 163 8.17 15.17 -12.80
N GLY A 164 7.16 14.44 -13.31
CA GLY A 164 6.06 13.95 -12.47
C GLY A 164 6.51 12.91 -11.43
N VAL A 165 7.38 11.96 -11.81
CA VAL A 165 7.92 10.94 -10.89
C VAL A 165 8.85 11.61 -9.86
N GLN A 166 9.73 12.52 -10.31
CA GLN A 166 10.61 13.29 -9.43
C GLN A 166 9.81 14.16 -8.43
N TYR A 167 8.68 14.72 -8.88
CA TYR A 167 7.76 15.43 -7.99
C TYR A 167 7.18 14.49 -6.91
N VAL A 168 6.74 13.30 -7.29
CA VAL A 168 6.20 12.31 -6.33
C VAL A 168 7.28 11.92 -5.33
N MET A 169 8.51 11.61 -5.78
CA MET A 169 9.62 11.29 -4.90
C MET A 169 9.90 12.42 -3.90
N ALA A 170 9.99 13.65 -4.40
CA ALA A 170 10.25 14.81 -3.56
C ALA A 170 9.12 15.07 -2.55
N ARG A 171 7.86 14.89 -2.98
CA ARG A 171 6.67 15.07 -2.12
C ARG A 171 6.64 14.11 -0.93
N TYR A 172 7.07 12.86 -1.13
CA TYR A 172 7.10 11.83 -0.09
C TYR A 172 8.46 11.74 0.62
N GLY A 173 9.43 12.58 0.23
CA GLY A 173 10.77 12.57 0.81
C GLY A 173 11.62 11.36 0.41
N TYR A 174 11.29 10.71 -0.70
CA TYR A 174 12.02 9.54 -1.18
C TYR A 174 13.31 9.92 -1.89
N THR A 175 14.35 9.12 -1.66
CA THR A 175 15.65 9.21 -2.33
C THR A 175 16.12 7.82 -2.75
N ASP A 176 16.82 7.74 -3.87
CA ASP A 176 17.51 6.56 -4.36
C ASP A 176 18.88 6.33 -3.69
N SER A 177 19.42 7.35 -3.04
CA SER A 177 20.71 7.28 -2.36
C SER A 177 20.60 6.73 -0.94
N TYR A 178 21.68 6.10 -0.48
CA TYR A 178 21.86 5.63 0.89
C TYR A 178 22.95 6.45 1.59
N PRO A 179 22.92 6.55 2.95
CA PRO A 179 24.05 7.08 3.71
C PRO A 179 25.35 6.30 3.43
N GLU A 180 26.46 6.99 3.28
CA GLU A 180 27.76 6.36 3.01
C GLU A 180 28.13 5.28 4.04
N ALA A 181 27.78 5.53 5.33
CA ALA A 181 28.05 4.56 6.39
C ALA A 181 27.25 3.24 6.21
N ALA A 182 26.01 3.32 5.69
CA ALA A 182 25.22 2.12 5.40
C ALA A 182 25.78 1.35 4.19
N LEU A 183 26.23 2.06 3.17
CA LEU A 183 26.89 1.44 2.02
C LEU A 183 28.22 0.78 2.42
N ALA A 184 29.04 1.46 3.21
CA ALA A 184 30.32 0.90 3.70
C ALA A 184 30.09 -0.35 4.60
N GLU A 185 29.05 -0.33 5.44
CA GLU A 185 28.66 -1.50 6.24
C GLU A 185 28.22 -2.66 5.32
N ALA A 186 27.43 -2.39 4.29
CA ALA A 186 26.94 -3.39 3.34
C ALA A 186 28.10 -4.06 2.55
N GLU A 187 29.06 -3.27 2.10
CA GLU A 187 30.24 -3.77 1.37
C GLU A 187 31.16 -4.64 2.25
N ALA A 188 31.19 -4.39 3.55
CA ALA A 188 31.96 -5.20 4.50
C ALA A 188 31.34 -6.56 4.81
N LEU A 189 30.07 -6.78 4.45
CA LEU A 189 29.38 -8.05 4.68
C LEU A 189 29.79 -9.11 3.67
N SER A 190 29.90 -10.35 4.15
CA SER A 190 30.16 -11.52 3.31
C SER A 190 29.42 -12.74 3.84
N LEU A 191 29.16 -13.69 2.96
CA LEU A 191 28.58 -14.98 3.32
C LEU A 191 29.68 -15.95 3.75
N ASP A 192 29.60 -16.44 4.97
CA ASP A 192 30.40 -17.58 5.46
C ASP A 192 29.45 -18.69 5.93
N VAL A 193 29.15 -19.62 5.04
CA VAL A 193 28.27 -20.77 5.31
C VAL A 193 28.84 -21.65 6.40
N THR A 194 30.17 -21.85 6.44
CA THR A 194 30.83 -22.69 7.44
C THR A 194 30.69 -22.08 8.84
N ALA A 195 30.85 -20.78 8.95
CA ALA A 195 30.61 -20.10 10.24
C ALA A 195 29.12 -20.10 10.62
N ALA A 196 28.24 -19.89 9.65
CA ALA A 196 26.80 -19.91 9.88
C ALA A 196 26.28 -21.27 10.38
N LEU A 197 26.80 -22.39 9.85
CA LEU A 197 26.46 -23.76 10.28
C LEU A 197 27.01 -24.14 11.65
N LYS A 198 27.86 -23.31 12.26
CA LYS A 198 28.26 -23.51 13.71
C LYS A 198 27.13 -23.07 14.66
N ASP A 199 26.14 -22.33 14.18
CA ASP A 199 24.96 -22.03 14.99
C ASP A 199 24.13 -23.32 15.15
N PRO A 200 23.95 -23.84 16.38
CA PRO A 200 23.25 -25.10 16.62
C PRO A 200 21.76 -25.04 16.22
N LEU A 201 21.20 -23.86 16.07
CA LEU A 201 19.81 -23.69 15.60
C LEU A 201 19.68 -23.80 14.08
N ARG A 202 20.79 -23.65 13.33
CA ARG A 202 20.78 -23.58 11.88
C ARG A 202 20.94 -24.97 11.27
N ARG A 203 19.98 -25.34 10.41
CA ARG A 203 19.99 -26.64 9.73
C ARG A 203 20.51 -26.52 8.29
N ASP A 204 21.25 -27.52 7.85
CA ASP A 204 21.72 -27.63 6.46
C ASP A 204 20.66 -28.31 5.61
N LEU A 205 20.08 -27.58 4.66
CA LEU A 205 19.04 -28.06 3.74
C LEU A 205 19.47 -27.99 2.27
N ARG A 206 20.79 -27.89 1.98
CA ARG A 206 21.30 -27.74 0.63
C ARG A 206 21.01 -28.92 -0.30
N ASP A 207 20.73 -30.09 0.28
CA ASP A 207 20.33 -31.29 -0.47
C ASP A 207 18.81 -31.33 -0.80
N ARG A 208 18.02 -30.40 -0.20
CA ARG A 208 16.60 -30.31 -0.47
C ARG A 208 16.40 -29.64 -1.82
N PHE A 209 15.46 -30.17 -2.62
CA PHE A 209 15.03 -29.50 -3.85
C PHE A 209 14.18 -28.29 -3.47
N VAL A 210 14.67 -27.11 -3.80
CA VAL A 210 14.08 -25.80 -3.49
C VAL A 210 14.01 -24.99 -4.78
N ILE A 211 12.90 -24.28 -4.99
CA ILE A 211 12.71 -23.39 -6.13
C ILE A 211 12.23 -22.02 -5.70
N THR A 212 12.51 -20.99 -6.50
CA THR A 212 11.90 -19.67 -6.42
C THR A 212 10.97 -19.44 -7.61
N ILE A 213 9.86 -18.71 -7.41
CA ILE A 213 8.91 -18.32 -8.47
C ILE A 213 8.56 -16.84 -8.27
N ASP A 214 9.04 -15.97 -9.16
CA ASP A 214 9.01 -14.52 -9.00
C ASP A 214 8.65 -13.83 -10.33
N PRO A 215 8.41 -12.50 -10.36
CA PRO A 215 8.37 -11.76 -11.61
C PRO A 215 9.65 -11.94 -12.44
N VAL A 216 9.52 -11.87 -13.77
CA VAL A 216 10.65 -12.10 -14.69
C VAL A 216 11.85 -11.16 -14.45
N ASP A 217 11.58 -9.93 -14.03
CA ASP A 217 12.51 -8.84 -13.77
C ASP A 217 12.98 -8.73 -12.31
N ALA A 218 12.44 -9.56 -11.41
CA ALA A 218 12.84 -9.57 -10.00
C ALA A 218 14.30 -9.97 -9.82
N ARG A 219 14.96 -9.34 -8.83
CA ARG A 219 16.35 -9.62 -8.41
C ARG A 219 16.48 -9.92 -6.91
N ASP A 220 15.50 -9.54 -6.14
CA ASP A 220 15.40 -9.65 -4.70
C ASP A 220 14.49 -10.82 -4.30
N PHE A 221 15.00 -12.04 -4.49
CA PHE A 221 14.24 -13.26 -4.19
C PHE A 221 14.15 -13.45 -2.68
N ASP A 222 13.04 -13.00 -2.09
CA ASP A 222 12.76 -13.10 -0.66
C ASP A 222 12.41 -14.53 -0.25
N ASP A 223 11.69 -15.27 -1.09
CA ASP A 223 11.08 -16.55 -0.76
C ASP A 223 11.38 -17.66 -1.76
N ALA A 224 11.41 -18.87 -1.24
CA ALA A 224 11.54 -20.11 -1.99
C ALA A 224 10.69 -21.19 -1.33
N ILE A 225 10.29 -22.18 -2.11
CA ILE A 225 9.48 -23.30 -1.62
C ILE A 225 10.12 -24.65 -1.91
N SER A 226 9.84 -25.63 -1.05
CA SER A 226 10.06 -27.05 -1.28
C SER A 226 8.79 -27.82 -0.92
N LEU A 227 8.45 -28.84 -1.67
CA LEU A 227 7.23 -29.61 -1.46
C LEU A 227 7.49 -31.11 -1.68
N LYS A 228 6.89 -31.93 -0.81
CA LYS A 228 6.82 -33.39 -0.98
C LYS A 228 5.45 -33.89 -0.57
N ARG A 229 4.88 -34.83 -1.35
CA ARG A 229 3.72 -35.61 -0.92
C ARG A 229 4.15 -36.65 0.12
N THR A 230 3.32 -36.86 1.15
CA THR A 230 3.54 -37.93 2.11
C THR A 230 2.89 -39.23 1.65
N PRO A 231 3.35 -40.40 2.11
CA PRO A 231 2.72 -41.69 1.75
C PRO A 231 1.23 -41.76 2.11
N GLU A 232 0.80 -40.97 3.10
CA GLU A 232 -0.60 -40.92 3.56
C GLU A 232 -1.44 -39.94 2.72
N GLY A 233 -0.89 -39.37 1.65
CA GLY A 233 -1.56 -38.46 0.73
C GLY A 233 -1.55 -36.99 1.22
N GLY A 234 -0.87 -36.67 2.31
CA GLY A 234 -0.68 -35.29 2.78
C GLY A 234 0.52 -34.61 2.11
N TYR A 235 0.95 -33.50 2.68
CA TYR A 235 2.02 -32.67 2.14
C TYR A 235 3.03 -32.29 3.22
N LYS A 236 4.30 -32.16 2.83
CA LYS A 236 5.35 -31.46 3.58
C LYS A 236 5.80 -30.28 2.74
N LEU A 237 5.37 -29.09 3.15
CA LEU A 237 5.73 -27.81 2.54
C LEU A 237 6.85 -27.18 3.36
N GLY A 238 7.97 -26.83 2.74
CA GLY A 238 8.97 -25.95 3.31
C GLY A 238 8.87 -24.57 2.67
N VAL A 239 8.69 -23.53 3.48
CA VAL A 239 8.79 -22.14 3.06
C VAL A 239 10.10 -21.59 3.59
N HIS A 240 10.95 -21.12 2.68
CA HIS A 240 12.31 -20.67 2.95
C HIS A 240 12.41 -19.19 2.64
N ILE A 241 12.68 -18.37 3.65
CA ILE A 241 12.73 -16.92 3.54
C ILE A 241 14.14 -16.42 3.74
N ALA A 242 14.59 -15.46 2.96
CA ALA A 242 15.91 -14.84 3.08
C ALA A 242 16.21 -14.40 4.51
N ASP A 243 17.33 -14.85 5.08
CA ASP A 243 17.71 -14.54 6.45
C ASP A 243 18.41 -13.18 6.59
N VAL A 244 17.70 -12.10 6.27
CA VAL A 244 18.19 -10.73 6.36
C VAL A 244 18.69 -10.39 7.75
N SER A 245 18.04 -10.90 8.80
CA SER A 245 18.41 -10.64 10.20
C SER A 245 19.77 -11.24 10.61
N HIS A 246 20.35 -12.11 9.77
CA HIS A 246 21.73 -12.58 9.96
C HIS A 246 22.74 -11.48 9.63
N TYR A 247 22.47 -10.68 8.60
CA TYR A 247 23.38 -9.65 8.11
C TYR A 247 23.13 -8.30 8.80
N VAL A 248 21.89 -7.90 8.95
CA VAL A 248 21.48 -6.59 9.47
C VAL A 248 21.37 -6.63 11.00
N ALA A 249 22.40 -6.11 11.67
CA ALA A 249 22.44 -6.03 13.12
C ALA A 249 21.58 -4.86 13.62
N TRP A 250 20.96 -5.01 14.81
CA TRP A 250 20.21 -3.93 15.45
C TRP A 250 21.08 -2.69 15.69
N ASP A 251 20.53 -1.51 15.36
CA ASP A 251 21.20 -0.21 15.45
C ASP A 251 22.49 -0.08 14.61
N GLY A 252 22.78 -1.02 13.66
CA GLY A 252 23.75 -0.81 12.60
C GLY A 252 23.28 0.27 11.62
N HIS A 253 24.19 0.79 10.81
CA HIS A 253 23.83 1.84 9.85
C HIS A 253 22.81 1.36 8.80
N ILE A 254 22.89 0.08 8.40
CA ILE A 254 21.90 -0.54 7.52
C ILE A 254 20.55 -0.63 8.22
N ASP A 255 20.53 -1.06 9.50
CA ASP A 255 19.28 -1.17 10.26
C ASP A 255 18.58 0.18 10.47
N LEU A 256 19.37 1.21 10.80
CA LEU A 256 18.85 2.57 10.99
C LEU A 256 18.20 3.10 9.70
N GLU A 257 18.85 2.87 8.54
CA GLU A 257 18.31 3.27 7.25
C GLU A 257 17.08 2.42 6.85
N ALA A 258 17.13 1.08 7.05
CA ALA A 258 15.99 0.21 6.82
C ALA A 258 14.79 0.56 7.70
N ARG A 259 15.03 0.95 8.97
CA ARG A 259 14.01 1.43 9.90
C ARG A 259 13.44 2.78 9.48
N HIS A 260 14.23 3.65 8.87
CA HIS A 260 13.80 4.92 8.30
C HIS A 260 12.94 4.70 7.06
N ARG A 261 13.35 3.85 6.12
CA ARG A 261 12.59 3.52 4.90
C ARG A 261 11.36 2.68 5.19
N THR A 262 11.44 1.74 6.12
CA THR A 262 10.46 0.73 6.55
C THR A 262 9.98 -0.24 5.46
N THR A 263 9.96 0.15 4.20
CA THR A 263 9.56 -0.68 3.05
C THR A 263 10.27 -0.23 1.77
N SER A 264 10.46 -1.15 0.83
CA SER A 264 10.80 -0.79 -0.54
C SER A 264 9.62 -0.09 -1.20
N VAL A 265 9.89 0.88 -2.09
CA VAL A 265 8.87 1.65 -2.80
C VAL A 265 8.95 1.33 -4.30
N TYR A 266 7.85 0.84 -4.86
CA TYR A 266 7.74 0.46 -6.27
C TYR A 266 7.06 1.57 -7.04
N LEU A 267 7.84 2.44 -7.68
CA LEU A 267 7.34 3.47 -8.57
C LEU A 267 7.12 2.90 -9.97
N ALA A 268 6.48 3.65 -10.84
CA ALA A 268 6.16 3.17 -12.18
C ALA A 268 7.40 2.85 -13.05
N ASP A 269 8.51 3.57 -12.84
CA ASP A 269 9.73 3.50 -13.64
C ASP A 269 10.95 2.95 -12.89
N ARG A 270 10.87 2.82 -11.56
CA ARG A 270 11.99 2.38 -10.71
C ARG A 270 11.54 1.82 -9.38
N VAL A 271 12.45 1.08 -8.75
CA VAL A 271 12.28 0.60 -7.37
C VAL A 271 13.26 1.34 -6.47
N LEU A 272 12.78 1.79 -5.31
CA LEU A 272 13.60 2.36 -4.24
C LEU A 272 13.71 1.29 -3.13
N PRO A 273 14.78 0.51 -3.07
CA PRO A 273 14.88 -0.62 -2.16
C PRO A 273 14.98 -0.17 -0.70
N MET A 274 14.47 -0.99 0.23
CA MET A 274 14.65 -0.78 1.67
C MET A 274 16.10 -1.02 2.11
N LEU A 275 16.76 -2.00 1.51
CA LEU A 275 18.14 -2.39 1.80
C LEU A 275 19.06 -2.05 0.63
N PRO A 276 20.36 -1.74 0.85
CA PRO A 276 21.33 -1.59 -0.21
C PRO A 276 21.36 -2.81 -1.15
N GLU A 277 21.58 -2.58 -2.46
CA GLU A 277 21.54 -3.64 -3.47
C GLU A 277 22.50 -4.79 -3.21
N ARG A 278 23.62 -4.53 -2.53
CA ARG A 278 24.55 -5.57 -2.06
C ARG A 278 23.87 -6.62 -1.19
N LEU A 279 22.83 -6.24 -0.44
CA LEU A 279 22.03 -7.17 0.35
C LEU A 279 20.80 -7.64 -0.44
N SER A 280 20.00 -6.71 -0.97
CA SER A 280 18.71 -7.05 -1.58
C SER A 280 18.86 -7.91 -2.82
N ASN A 281 19.82 -7.62 -3.68
CA ASN A 281 19.98 -8.27 -4.98
C ASN A 281 21.09 -9.35 -4.98
N ASP A 282 21.86 -9.47 -3.89
CA ASP A 282 22.99 -10.41 -3.81
C ASP A 282 22.95 -11.26 -2.53
N LEU A 283 23.50 -10.78 -1.40
CA LEU A 283 23.75 -11.61 -0.20
C LEU A 283 22.48 -12.25 0.36
N CYS A 284 21.34 -11.52 0.36
CA CYS A 284 20.08 -12.02 0.89
C CYS A 284 19.24 -12.74 -0.18
N SER A 285 19.34 -12.33 -1.45
CA SER A 285 18.53 -12.90 -2.53
C SER A 285 18.78 -14.41 -2.71
N LEU A 286 17.72 -15.21 -2.70
CA LEU A 286 17.76 -16.69 -2.79
C LEU A 286 18.08 -17.16 -4.23
N ARG A 287 19.20 -16.69 -4.77
CA ARG A 287 19.65 -16.93 -6.14
C ARG A 287 19.88 -18.41 -6.43
N PRO A 288 19.58 -18.87 -7.66
CA PRO A 288 19.73 -20.28 -8.02
C PRO A 288 21.20 -20.71 -7.98
N ASP A 289 21.43 -21.99 -7.60
CA ASP A 289 22.71 -22.68 -7.50
C ASP A 289 23.75 -22.06 -6.55
N GLU A 290 23.33 -21.11 -5.72
CA GLU A 290 24.16 -20.48 -4.71
C GLU A 290 23.70 -20.87 -3.30
N ASP A 291 24.65 -21.08 -2.37
CA ASP A 291 24.33 -21.27 -0.96
C ASP A 291 23.78 -19.95 -0.39
N ARG A 292 22.65 -20.01 0.30
CA ARG A 292 22.03 -18.84 0.93
C ARG A 292 21.55 -19.15 2.33
N LEU A 293 21.64 -18.16 3.21
CA LEU A 293 21.07 -18.24 4.53
C LEU A 293 19.57 -17.93 4.46
N ALA A 294 18.79 -18.82 5.01
CA ALA A 294 17.35 -18.70 5.06
C ALA A 294 16.81 -18.90 6.48
N PHE A 295 15.58 -18.48 6.68
CA PHE A 295 14.72 -18.88 7.77
C PHE A 295 13.62 -19.77 7.19
N THR A 296 13.56 -21.01 7.65
CA THR A 296 12.62 -22.00 7.10
C THR A 296 11.47 -22.22 8.07
N VAL A 297 10.27 -22.38 7.52
CA VAL A 297 9.11 -22.94 8.21
C VAL A 297 8.73 -24.23 7.49
N ASP A 298 8.99 -25.37 8.12
CA ASP A 298 8.50 -26.67 7.63
C ASP A 298 7.08 -26.89 8.14
N ILE A 299 6.14 -27.20 7.23
CA ILE A 299 4.72 -27.34 7.53
C ILE A 299 4.25 -28.71 7.06
N GLU A 300 3.74 -29.52 7.99
CA GLU A 300 3.12 -30.80 7.69
C GLU A 300 1.61 -30.65 7.60
N LEU A 301 1.04 -31.08 6.46
CA LEU A 301 -0.38 -30.97 6.19
C LEU A 301 -0.99 -32.35 5.87
N ASP A 302 -2.25 -32.53 6.23
CA ASP A 302 -3.00 -33.73 5.84
C ASP A 302 -3.45 -33.65 4.37
N ALA A 303 -4.10 -34.73 3.89
CA ALA A 303 -4.62 -34.84 2.53
C ALA A 303 -5.70 -33.79 2.19
N GLN A 304 -6.28 -33.14 3.19
CA GLN A 304 -7.24 -32.06 3.03
C GLN A 304 -6.59 -30.66 3.11
N GLY A 305 -5.25 -30.57 3.23
CA GLY A 305 -4.51 -29.33 3.34
C GLY A 305 -4.58 -28.67 4.74
N ARG A 306 -4.99 -29.37 5.78
CA ARG A 306 -5.02 -28.86 7.16
C ARG A 306 -3.67 -29.03 7.82
N VAL A 307 -3.20 -27.99 8.49
CA VAL A 307 -1.94 -28.03 9.23
C VAL A 307 -2.00 -29.04 10.39
N ARG A 308 -1.02 -29.90 10.47
CA ARG A 308 -0.81 -30.87 11.55
C ARG A 308 0.32 -30.50 12.47
N HIS A 309 1.39 -29.97 11.90
CA HIS A 309 2.58 -29.53 12.62
C HIS A 309 3.33 -28.51 11.79
N TYR A 310 4.04 -27.59 12.46
CA TYR A 310 5.00 -26.70 11.81
C TYR A 310 6.19 -26.43 12.73
N ASP A 311 7.35 -26.18 12.11
CA ASP A 311 8.63 -25.99 12.80
C ASP A 311 9.43 -24.86 12.15
N PRO A 312 9.54 -23.67 12.79
CA PRO A 312 10.34 -22.56 12.30
C PRO A 312 11.80 -22.67 12.80
N TYR A 313 12.78 -22.51 11.90
CA TYR A 313 14.21 -22.55 12.26
C TYR A 313 15.08 -21.84 11.21
N PRO A 314 16.28 -21.31 11.58
CA PRO A 314 17.28 -20.84 10.63
C PRO A 314 17.85 -21.99 9.81
N SER A 315 18.17 -21.76 8.55
CA SER A 315 18.68 -22.80 7.63
C SER A 315 19.74 -22.26 6.67
N VAL A 316 20.40 -23.18 5.98
CA VAL A 316 21.16 -22.93 4.75
C VAL A 316 20.46 -23.71 3.64
N ILE A 317 20.14 -23.04 2.55
CA ILE A 317 19.51 -23.65 1.39
C ILE A 317 20.37 -23.41 0.13
N ARG A 318 20.05 -24.16 -0.93
CA ARG A 318 20.47 -23.87 -2.29
C ARG A 318 19.28 -24.04 -3.22
N SER A 319 18.74 -22.93 -3.73
CA SER A 319 17.70 -22.98 -4.75
C SER A 319 18.26 -23.66 -6.00
N ARG A 320 17.48 -24.56 -6.62
CA ARG A 320 17.91 -25.30 -7.81
C ARG A 320 17.31 -24.74 -9.08
N VAL A 321 16.16 -24.10 -8.98
CA VAL A 321 15.42 -23.58 -10.12
C VAL A 321 14.90 -22.21 -9.78
N ARG A 322 15.12 -21.24 -10.66
CA ARG A 322 14.43 -19.94 -10.62
C ARG A 322 13.42 -19.91 -11.77
N MET A 323 12.15 -19.78 -11.43
CA MET A 323 11.05 -19.65 -12.38
C MET A 323 10.49 -18.24 -12.38
N ASP A 324 9.88 -17.86 -13.48
CA ASP A 324 8.93 -16.74 -13.48
C ASP A 324 7.48 -17.26 -13.46
N TYR A 325 6.55 -16.40 -13.02
CA TYR A 325 5.14 -16.76 -12.87
C TYR A 325 4.53 -17.27 -14.18
N ASP A 326 4.85 -16.63 -15.31
CA ASP A 326 4.30 -16.99 -16.61
C ASP A 326 4.81 -18.37 -17.06
N GLY A 327 6.10 -18.67 -16.82
CA GLY A 327 6.70 -19.97 -17.11
C GLY A 327 6.11 -21.08 -16.24
N ALA A 328 5.84 -20.80 -14.96
CA ALA A 328 5.18 -21.76 -14.07
C ALA A 328 3.73 -22.03 -14.50
N GLU A 329 2.98 -20.99 -14.86
CA GLU A 329 1.63 -21.14 -15.40
C GLU A 329 1.61 -21.95 -16.71
N ALA A 330 2.53 -21.67 -17.63
CA ALA A 330 2.64 -22.40 -18.88
C ALA A 330 2.90 -23.90 -18.69
N LEU A 331 3.70 -24.29 -17.68
CA LEU A 331 3.90 -25.70 -17.32
C LEU A 331 2.66 -26.32 -16.70
N LEU A 332 1.92 -25.58 -15.85
CA LEU A 332 0.65 -26.06 -15.28
C LEU A 332 -0.42 -26.29 -16.35
N VAL A 333 -0.50 -25.37 -17.34
CA VAL A 333 -1.41 -25.53 -18.49
C VAL A 333 -1.02 -26.76 -19.33
N ARG A 334 0.25 -26.93 -19.63
CA ARG A 334 0.78 -28.09 -20.36
C ARG A 334 0.49 -29.41 -19.64
N ALA A 335 0.57 -29.40 -18.32
CA ALA A 335 0.23 -30.58 -17.49
C ALA A 335 -1.29 -30.83 -17.40
N GLY A 336 -2.13 -29.94 -17.92
CA GLY A 336 -3.60 -30.04 -17.85
C GLY A 336 -4.16 -29.75 -16.46
N ALA A 337 -3.37 -29.10 -15.58
CA ALA A 337 -3.80 -28.78 -14.24
C ALA A 337 -4.67 -27.50 -14.18
N VAL A 338 -4.45 -26.59 -15.12
CA VAL A 338 -5.18 -25.32 -15.28
C VAL A 338 -5.38 -25.01 -16.75
N GLU A 339 -6.28 -24.07 -17.06
CA GLU A 339 -6.49 -23.55 -18.40
C GLU A 339 -6.12 -22.07 -18.45
N TYR A 340 -5.60 -21.59 -19.56
CA TYR A 340 -5.45 -20.16 -19.78
C TYR A 340 -6.82 -19.48 -19.86
N SER A 341 -6.92 -18.25 -19.37
CA SER A 341 -8.06 -17.37 -19.66
C SER A 341 -8.20 -17.17 -21.17
N VAL A 342 -9.44 -17.09 -21.65
CA VAL A 342 -9.75 -16.82 -23.06
C VAL A 342 -9.24 -15.41 -23.40
N LEU A 343 -8.47 -15.30 -24.49
CA LEU A 343 -7.99 -14.02 -24.98
C LEU A 343 -9.10 -13.33 -25.78
N GLU A 344 -9.55 -12.18 -25.31
CA GLU A 344 -10.51 -11.32 -26.00
C GLU A 344 -9.81 -10.00 -26.39
N GLY A 345 -9.99 -9.55 -27.64
CA GLY A 345 -9.40 -8.28 -28.09
C GLY A 345 -9.19 -8.21 -29.60
N ALA A 346 -8.44 -7.24 -30.06
CA ALA A 346 -8.01 -7.13 -31.44
C ALA A 346 -7.08 -8.28 -31.82
N ALA A 347 -7.10 -8.71 -33.09
CA ALA A 347 -6.30 -9.85 -33.56
C ALA A 347 -4.79 -9.67 -33.31
N GLU A 348 -4.29 -8.43 -33.32
CA GLU A 348 -2.90 -8.11 -33.03
C GLU A 348 -2.56 -8.33 -31.55
N ASP A 349 -3.45 -7.96 -30.63
CA ASP A 349 -3.29 -8.14 -29.19
C ASP A 349 -3.33 -9.63 -28.83
N VAL A 350 -4.24 -10.39 -29.44
CA VAL A 350 -4.33 -11.85 -29.26
C VAL A 350 -3.05 -12.52 -29.73
N ALA A 351 -2.52 -12.17 -30.91
CA ALA A 351 -1.27 -12.73 -31.44
C ALA A 351 -0.07 -12.37 -30.56
N ALA A 352 0.00 -11.17 -30.01
CA ALA A 352 1.06 -10.77 -29.08
C ALA A 352 1.00 -11.58 -27.78
N ALA A 353 -0.19 -11.81 -27.24
CA ALA A 353 -0.39 -12.61 -26.04
C ALA A 353 -0.04 -14.10 -26.27
N GLU A 354 -0.40 -14.67 -27.41
CA GLU A 354 0.00 -16.04 -27.80
C GLU A 354 1.51 -16.18 -27.91
N ALA A 355 2.20 -15.23 -28.55
CA ALA A 355 3.66 -15.21 -28.63
C ALA A 355 4.33 -15.07 -27.25
N SER A 356 3.73 -14.31 -26.33
CA SER A 356 4.19 -14.22 -24.95
C SER A 356 4.05 -15.54 -24.20
N ARG A 357 2.92 -16.25 -24.37
CA ARG A 357 2.68 -17.59 -23.80
C ARG A 357 3.67 -18.63 -24.31
N GLU A 358 4.02 -18.57 -25.61
CA GLU A 358 5.03 -19.48 -26.21
C GLU A 358 6.42 -19.24 -25.59
N LYS A 359 6.86 -17.98 -25.47
CA LYS A 359 8.11 -17.62 -24.77
C LYS A 359 8.11 -18.02 -23.29
N ALA A 360 6.98 -17.88 -22.62
CA ALA A 360 6.82 -18.32 -21.23
C ALA A 360 7.00 -19.84 -21.10
N LEU A 361 6.41 -20.62 -22.02
CA LEU A 361 6.60 -22.07 -22.08
C LEU A 361 8.06 -22.46 -22.34
N GLU A 362 8.76 -21.79 -23.25
CA GLU A 362 10.18 -22.05 -23.49
C GLU A 362 11.01 -21.87 -22.21
N ARG A 363 10.77 -20.79 -21.45
CA ARG A 363 11.45 -20.56 -20.16
C ARG A 363 11.08 -21.63 -19.13
N GLY A 364 9.81 -22.02 -19.05
CA GLY A 364 9.36 -23.11 -18.19
C GLY A 364 10.04 -24.44 -18.51
N LEU A 365 10.17 -24.79 -19.78
CA LEU A 365 10.85 -26.00 -20.24
C LEU A 365 12.35 -26.01 -19.89
N ALA A 366 13.02 -24.87 -19.98
CA ALA A 366 14.42 -24.74 -19.56
C ALA A 366 14.58 -25.00 -18.05
N CYS A 367 13.64 -24.54 -17.23
CA CYS A 367 13.58 -24.85 -15.79
C CYS A 367 13.30 -26.35 -15.52
N GLU A 368 12.44 -26.99 -16.33
CA GLU A 368 12.15 -28.40 -16.23
C GLU A 368 13.40 -29.26 -16.53
N ASP A 369 14.19 -28.91 -17.54
CA ASP A 369 15.46 -29.58 -17.85
C ASP A 369 16.46 -29.48 -16.69
N THR A 370 16.52 -28.31 -16.02
CA THR A 370 17.35 -28.12 -14.82
C THR A 370 16.88 -29.02 -13.68
N ALA A 371 15.56 -29.10 -13.43
CA ALA A 371 14.97 -29.96 -12.39
C ALA A 371 15.21 -31.45 -12.64
N ARG A 372 15.14 -31.90 -13.89
CA ARG A 372 15.50 -33.28 -14.28
C ARG A 372 16.93 -33.64 -13.93
N GLY A 373 17.86 -32.69 -14.03
CA GLY A 373 19.24 -32.84 -13.55
C GLY A 373 19.32 -33.11 -12.03
N CYS A 374 18.29 -32.75 -11.28
CA CYS A 374 18.11 -33.02 -9.86
C CYS A 374 17.23 -34.25 -9.56
N ASN A 375 16.85 -35.03 -10.58
CA ASN A 375 15.89 -36.15 -10.50
C ASN A 375 14.50 -35.75 -9.95
N VAL A 376 14.03 -34.55 -10.28
CA VAL A 376 12.70 -34.04 -9.91
C VAL A 376 11.89 -33.77 -11.18
N ASP A 377 10.65 -34.23 -11.19
CA ASP A 377 9.65 -33.83 -12.17
C ASP A 377 9.06 -32.48 -11.72
N LEU A 378 9.42 -31.42 -12.45
CA LEU A 378 9.00 -30.05 -12.10
C LEU A 378 7.50 -29.85 -12.36
N ALA A 379 6.95 -30.48 -13.40
CA ALA A 379 5.52 -30.40 -13.67
C ALA A 379 4.70 -31.04 -12.55
N ASP A 380 5.07 -32.24 -12.10
CA ASP A 380 4.44 -32.89 -10.94
C ASP A 380 4.57 -32.07 -9.66
N PHE A 381 5.74 -31.43 -9.44
CA PHE A 381 5.96 -30.53 -8.29
C PHE A 381 4.98 -29.34 -8.33
N LEU A 382 4.86 -28.66 -9.49
CA LEU A 382 3.97 -27.52 -9.66
C LEU A 382 2.50 -27.92 -9.53
N VAL A 383 2.10 -29.06 -10.10
CA VAL A 383 0.73 -29.61 -9.95
C VAL A 383 0.41 -29.87 -8.49
N ALA A 384 1.33 -30.51 -7.74
CA ALA A 384 1.12 -30.76 -6.33
C ALA A 384 1.05 -29.46 -5.50
N ALA A 385 1.84 -28.45 -5.85
CA ALA A 385 1.82 -27.14 -5.20
C ALA A 385 0.51 -26.38 -5.49
N ASN A 386 0.02 -26.44 -6.75
CA ASN A 386 -1.25 -25.83 -7.12
C ASN A 386 -2.44 -26.52 -6.44
N GLU A 387 -2.45 -27.85 -6.35
CA GLU A 387 -3.49 -28.59 -5.61
C GLU A 387 -3.51 -28.20 -4.12
N LEU A 388 -2.34 -28.08 -3.50
CA LEU A 388 -2.24 -27.63 -2.11
C LEU A 388 -2.77 -26.20 -1.95
N ALA A 389 -2.41 -25.28 -2.86
CA ALA A 389 -2.91 -23.91 -2.85
C ALA A 389 -4.44 -23.85 -2.96
N GLU A 390 -5.04 -24.66 -3.84
CA GLU A 390 -6.50 -24.78 -3.96
C GLU A 390 -7.16 -25.30 -2.67
N LEU A 391 -6.55 -26.31 -2.03
CA LEU A 391 -7.04 -26.81 -0.73
C LEU A 391 -6.98 -25.72 0.34
N ARG A 392 -5.87 -24.97 0.41
CA ARG A 392 -5.70 -23.87 1.37
C ARG A 392 -6.69 -22.75 1.12
N ARG A 393 -6.91 -22.35 -0.13
CA ARG A 393 -7.91 -21.34 -0.50
C ARG A 393 -9.32 -21.76 -0.08
N ARG A 394 -9.71 -23.03 -0.30
CA ARG A 394 -11.01 -23.56 0.16
C ARG A 394 -11.15 -23.50 1.67
N ILE A 395 -10.09 -23.88 2.43
CA ILE A 395 -10.10 -23.79 3.89
C ILE A 395 -10.26 -22.33 4.35
N ARG A 396 -9.53 -21.40 3.75
CA ARG A 396 -9.58 -19.99 4.07
C ARG A 396 -10.96 -19.39 3.77
N ARG A 397 -11.54 -19.71 2.62
CA ARG A 397 -12.91 -19.31 2.27
C ARG A 397 -13.95 -19.91 3.23
N ALA A 398 -13.84 -21.19 3.58
CA ALA A 398 -14.73 -21.83 4.54
C ALA A 398 -14.60 -21.25 5.96
N ARG A 399 -13.48 -20.60 6.28
CA ARG A 399 -13.26 -19.86 7.54
C ARG A 399 -13.88 -18.46 7.52
N GLY A 400 -14.27 -17.96 6.33
CA GLY A 400 -14.89 -16.65 6.16
C GLY A 400 -13.95 -15.56 5.62
N SER A 401 -12.83 -15.94 4.97
CA SER A 401 -12.01 -14.93 4.28
C SER A 401 -12.76 -14.36 3.07
N VAL A 402 -12.58 -13.06 2.82
CA VAL A 402 -13.14 -12.37 1.66
C VAL A 402 -12.02 -12.09 0.66
N ASP A 403 -12.12 -12.69 -0.52
CA ASP A 403 -11.16 -12.51 -1.61
C ASP A 403 -11.71 -11.49 -2.60
N PHE A 404 -11.15 -10.28 -2.61
CA PHE A 404 -11.47 -9.25 -3.59
C PHE A 404 -10.60 -9.44 -4.84
N ASP A 405 -11.23 -9.52 -5.99
CA ASP A 405 -10.54 -9.55 -7.28
C ASP A 405 -10.44 -8.13 -7.84
N THR A 406 -9.26 -7.54 -7.75
CA THR A 406 -8.98 -6.20 -8.27
C THR A 406 -7.85 -6.28 -9.28
N ALA A 407 -8.15 -5.96 -10.54
CA ALA A 407 -7.13 -5.84 -11.56
C ALA A 407 -6.18 -4.66 -11.24
N GLU A 408 -4.89 -4.91 -11.27
CA GLU A 408 -3.86 -3.87 -11.13
C GLU A 408 -3.53 -3.30 -12.52
N ILE A 409 -3.84 -2.00 -12.72
CA ILE A 409 -3.56 -1.31 -13.97
C ILE A 409 -2.12 -0.82 -13.96
N ARG A 410 -1.33 -1.20 -14.95
CA ARG A 410 0.05 -0.77 -15.11
C ARG A 410 0.33 -0.22 -16.51
N ALA A 411 1.16 0.81 -16.56
CA ALA A 411 1.79 1.27 -17.78
C ALA A 411 3.05 0.44 -18.02
N LEU A 412 3.14 -0.22 -19.18
CA LEU A 412 4.39 -0.82 -19.64
C LEU A 412 5.23 0.28 -20.28
N LEU A 413 6.50 0.35 -19.88
CA LEU A 413 7.44 1.39 -20.29
C LEU A 413 8.49 0.80 -21.24
N ASP A 414 8.96 1.62 -22.17
CA ASP A 414 10.15 1.31 -22.98
C ASP A 414 11.45 1.54 -22.18
N GLU A 415 12.60 1.36 -22.83
CA GLU A 415 13.94 1.54 -22.24
C GLU A 415 14.19 3.00 -21.78
N ASN A 416 13.43 3.96 -22.29
CA ASN A 416 13.52 5.38 -21.94
C ASN A 416 12.51 5.79 -20.87
N GLY A 417 11.71 4.84 -20.36
CA GLY A 417 10.67 5.11 -19.37
C GLY A 417 9.39 5.73 -19.96
N VAL A 418 9.21 5.67 -21.30
CA VAL A 418 8.00 6.15 -21.99
C VAL A 418 6.93 5.06 -21.99
N PRO A 419 5.68 5.36 -21.66
CA PRO A 419 4.61 4.35 -21.63
C PRO A 419 4.21 3.95 -23.06
N VAL A 420 4.31 2.65 -23.35
CA VAL A 420 4.00 2.08 -24.68
C VAL A 420 2.66 1.35 -24.70
N GLN A 421 2.22 0.81 -23.56
CA GLN A 421 0.98 0.07 -23.43
C GLN A 421 0.42 0.17 -22.02
N ILE A 422 -0.91 0.10 -21.88
CA ILE A 422 -1.59 -0.05 -20.59
C ILE A 422 -2.11 -1.48 -20.49
N VAL A 423 -1.75 -2.17 -19.41
CA VAL A 423 -2.19 -3.54 -19.15
C VAL A 423 -2.92 -3.62 -17.81
N ALA A 424 -3.98 -4.39 -17.77
CA ALA A 424 -4.61 -4.83 -16.53
C ALA A 424 -4.02 -6.20 -16.17
N ARG A 425 -3.29 -6.29 -15.07
CA ARG A 425 -2.70 -7.54 -14.60
C ARG A 425 -3.71 -8.30 -13.76
N GLU A 426 -4.15 -9.43 -14.27
CA GLU A 426 -4.99 -10.36 -13.53
C GLU A 426 -4.13 -11.31 -12.69
N ARG A 427 -4.74 -11.87 -11.66
CA ARG A 427 -4.12 -12.84 -10.77
C ARG A 427 -4.02 -14.20 -11.49
N SER A 428 -2.79 -14.71 -11.67
CA SER A 428 -2.58 -16.03 -12.28
C SER A 428 -2.65 -17.16 -11.24
N CYS A 429 -2.76 -18.39 -11.70
CA CYS A 429 -2.69 -19.56 -10.82
C CYS A 429 -1.30 -19.69 -10.17
N ALA A 430 -0.23 -19.35 -10.88
CA ALA A 430 1.13 -19.39 -10.36
C ALA A 430 1.36 -18.35 -9.26
N THR A 431 0.83 -17.12 -9.41
CA THR A 431 0.89 -16.11 -8.33
C THR A 431 0.09 -16.55 -7.11
N SER A 432 -1.09 -17.16 -7.32
CA SER A 432 -1.94 -17.68 -6.25
C SER A 432 -1.28 -18.83 -5.48
N LEU A 433 -0.52 -19.69 -6.16
CA LEU A 433 0.22 -20.78 -5.53
C LEU A 433 1.24 -20.27 -4.50
N ILE A 434 2.06 -19.30 -4.89
CA ILE A 434 3.06 -18.70 -4.00
C ILE A 434 2.37 -17.93 -2.87
N GLU A 435 1.36 -17.15 -3.19
CA GLU A 435 0.61 -16.39 -2.19
C GLU A 435 0.01 -17.27 -1.09
N GLU A 436 -0.64 -18.39 -1.43
CA GLU A 436 -1.20 -19.31 -0.43
C GLU A 436 -0.11 -19.98 0.44
N ALA A 437 1.05 -20.28 -0.14
CA ALA A 437 2.20 -20.77 0.63
C ALA A 437 2.72 -19.70 1.61
N MET A 438 2.83 -18.44 1.17
CA MET A 438 3.27 -17.32 1.99
C MET A 438 2.24 -16.97 3.08
N LEU A 439 0.95 -16.94 2.74
CA LEU A 439 -0.14 -16.74 3.71
C LEU A 439 -0.07 -17.80 4.82
N LEU A 440 0.11 -19.06 4.44
CA LEU A 440 0.19 -20.16 5.38
C LEU A 440 1.41 -20.03 6.31
N ALA A 441 2.59 -19.69 5.78
CA ALA A 441 3.78 -19.49 6.60
C ALA A 441 3.62 -18.30 7.55
N ASN A 442 3.03 -17.20 7.08
CA ASN A 442 2.71 -16.03 7.90
C ASN A 442 1.73 -16.38 9.04
N GLU A 443 0.69 -17.18 8.77
CA GLU A 443 -0.26 -17.67 9.78
C GLU A 443 0.46 -18.54 10.82
N CYS A 444 1.24 -19.54 10.39
CA CYS A 444 1.99 -20.44 11.31
C CYS A 444 2.96 -19.68 12.22
N VAL A 445 3.68 -18.71 11.66
CA VAL A 445 4.64 -17.89 12.45
C VAL A 445 3.88 -16.98 13.42
N ALA A 446 2.78 -16.36 13.00
CA ALA A 446 1.97 -15.53 13.87
C ALA A 446 1.36 -16.34 15.03
N GLU A 447 0.85 -17.54 14.76
CA GLU A 447 0.34 -18.47 15.77
C GLU A 447 1.44 -18.88 16.74
N TRP A 448 2.65 -19.23 16.23
CA TRP A 448 3.79 -19.60 17.04
C TRP A 448 4.19 -18.51 18.04
N LEU A 449 4.15 -17.25 17.62
CA LEU A 449 4.43 -16.08 18.48
C LEU A 449 3.28 -15.79 19.44
N ALA A 450 2.03 -15.83 18.97
CA ALA A 450 0.84 -15.54 19.77
C ALA A 450 0.64 -16.56 20.91
N ASP A 451 0.84 -17.86 20.64
CA ASP A 451 0.75 -18.92 21.65
C ASP A 451 1.76 -18.76 22.80
N ARG A 452 2.80 -17.97 22.58
CA ARG A 452 3.85 -17.65 23.56
C ARG A 452 3.71 -16.28 24.19
N ASP A 453 2.63 -15.56 23.87
CA ASP A 453 2.37 -14.17 24.30
C ASP A 453 3.56 -13.23 23.98
N ILE A 454 4.14 -13.37 22.79
CA ILE A 454 5.31 -12.59 22.36
C ILE A 454 4.85 -11.38 21.58
N GLU A 455 5.28 -10.19 21.99
CA GLU A 455 5.08 -8.96 21.22
C GLU A 455 5.96 -8.95 19.97
N ALA A 456 5.36 -8.68 18.80
CA ALA A 456 6.01 -8.60 17.49
C ALA A 456 5.22 -7.64 16.57
N CYS A 457 5.66 -7.42 15.34
CA CYS A 457 4.87 -6.69 14.36
C CYS A 457 3.76 -7.58 13.78
N TYR A 458 2.62 -7.66 14.47
CA TYR A 458 1.43 -8.32 13.94
C TYR A 458 0.75 -7.46 12.88
N ARG A 459 0.18 -8.10 11.85
CA ARG A 459 -0.65 -7.46 10.84
C ARG A 459 -2.11 -7.61 11.23
N VAL A 460 -2.69 -6.53 11.73
CA VAL A 460 -4.05 -6.51 12.25
C VAL A 460 -4.98 -5.84 11.26
N HIS A 461 -6.15 -6.41 11.06
CA HIS A 461 -7.22 -5.85 10.26
C HIS A 461 -8.51 -5.88 11.08
N ASP A 462 -8.90 -4.70 11.56
CA ASP A 462 -10.08 -4.55 12.39
C ASP A 462 -11.37 -4.84 11.58
N ASP A 463 -12.46 -5.19 12.28
CA ASP A 463 -13.75 -5.38 11.67
C ASP A 463 -14.23 -4.10 10.98
N PRO A 464 -14.91 -4.20 9.82
CA PRO A 464 -15.48 -3.03 9.15
C PRO A 464 -16.57 -2.38 10.01
N SER A 465 -16.70 -1.04 9.90
CA SER A 465 -17.73 -0.35 10.68
C SER A 465 -19.14 -0.71 10.19
N PRO A 466 -20.12 -0.91 11.10
CA PRO A 466 -21.49 -1.21 10.70
C PRO A 466 -22.11 -0.16 9.78
N ASP A 467 -21.80 1.13 9.98
CA ASP A 467 -22.30 2.22 9.14
C ASP A 467 -21.75 2.12 7.70
N SER A 468 -20.46 1.78 7.54
CA SER A 468 -19.83 1.62 6.22
C SER A 468 -20.40 0.42 5.46
N LEU A 469 -20.60 -0.71 6.15
CA LEU A 469 -21.21 -1.91 5.57
C LEU A 469 -22.68 -1.66 5.17
N HIS A 470 -23.43 -0.97 6.03
CA HIS A 470 -24.80 -0.60 5.73
C HIS A 470 -24.89 0.28 4.49
N GLY A 471 -24.02 1.29 4.36
CA GLY A 471 -23.95 2.13 3.16
C GLY A 471 -23.66 1.34 1.89
N ALA A 472 -22.68 0.42 1.93
CA ALA A 472 -22.37 -0.45 0.80
C ALA A 472 -23.55 -1.38 0.44
N ALA A 473 -24.21 -1.98 1.43
CA ALA A 473 -25.36 -2.87 1.25
C ALA A 473 -26.54 -2.14 0.60
N VAL A 474 -26.86 -0.93 1.09
CA VAL A 474 -27.92 -0.07 0.51
C VAL A 474 -27.62 0.28 -0.94
N ALA A 475 -26.39 0.71 -1.23
CA ALA A 475 -26.00 1.04 -2.60
C ALA A 475 -26.11 -0.16 -3.56
N LEU A 476 -25.64 -1.34 -3.16
CA LEU A 476 -25.74 -2.58 -3.95
C LEU A 476 -27.19 -3.04 -4.16
N ALA A 477 -28.05 -2.89 -3.15
CA ALA A 477 -29.47 -3.22 -3.27
C ALA A 477 -30.22 -2.25 -4.20
N GLN A 478 -29.96 -0.94 -4.08
CA GLN A 478 -30.55 0.08 -4.94
C GLN A 478 -30.17 -0.10 -6.43
N LEU A 479 -28.96 -0.58 -6.68
CA LEU A 479 -28.49 -0.93 -8.03
C LEU A 479 -29.08 -2.27 -8.54
N GLY A 480 -29.87 -2.98 -7.72
CA GLY A 480 -30.44 -4.29 -8.08
C GLY A 480 -29.42 -5.42 -8.21
N ILE A 481 -28.21 -5.23 -7.66
CA ILE A 481 -27.13 -6.22 -7.71
C ILE A 481 -27.36 -7.33 -6.68
N ILE A 482 -27.94 -6.98 -5.52
CA ILE A 482 -28.27 -7.91 -4.44
C ILE A 482 -29.72 -7.71 -3.98
N ASP A 483 -30.30 -8.74 -3.37
CA ASP A 483 -31.62 -8.68 -2.74
C ASP A 483 -31.54 -8.16 -1.29
N ASP A 484 -32.70 -7.85 -0.71
CA ASP A 484 -32.81 -7.32 0.67
C ASP A 484 -32.24 -8.26 1.73
N ARG A 485 -32.32 -9.57 1.52
CA ARG A 485 -31.79 -10.59 2.43
C ARG A 485 -30.28 -10.50 2.49
N ARG A 486 -29.63 -10.46 1.33
CA ARG A 486 -28.16 -10.35 1.21
C ARG A 486 -27.67 -9.00 1.73
N ALA A 487 -28.41 -7.92 1.43
CA ALA A 487 -28.13 -6.60 1.97
C ALA A 487 -28.13 -6.60 3.52
N ALA A 488 -29.12 -7.24 4.15
CA ALA A 488 -29.15 -7.39 5.61
C ALA A 488 -27.97 -8.20 6.16
N GLY A 489 -27.54 -9.27 5.46
CA GLY A 489 -26.36 -10.05 5.83
C GLY A 489 -25.06 -9.25 5.75
N ILE A 490 -24.87 -8.49 4.67
CA ILE A 490 -23.72 -7.59 4.50
C ILE A 490 -23.70 -6.51 5.60
N ALA A 491 -24.83 -5.86 5.87
CA ALA A 491 -24.94 -4.83 6.91
C ALA A 491 -24.61 -5.36 8.32
N LEU A 492 -24.80 -6.67 8.56
CA LEU A 492 -24.41 -7.35 9.79
C LEU A 492 -22.95 -7.84 9.80
N GLY A 493 -22.20 -7.59 8.73
CA GLY A 493 -20.81 -8.01 8.62
C GLY A 493 -20.60 -9.52 8.38
N SER A 494 -21.61 -10.21 7.82
CA SER A 494 -21.48 -11.63 7.49
C SER A 494 -20.42 -11.87 6.41
N PRO A 495 -19.28 -12.55 6.71
CA PRO A 495 -18.27 -12.85 5.73
C PRO A 495 -18.79 -13.71 4.57
N ASP A 496 -19.70 -14.64 4.85
CA ASP A 496 -20.32 -15.52 3.85
C ASP A 496 -21.12 -14.72 2.82
N GLU A 497 -21.91 -13.73 3.28
CA GLU A 497 -22.70 -12.89 2.36
C GLU A 497 -21.81 -11.89 1.61
N LEU A 498 -20.73 -11.40 2.22
CA LEU A 498 -19.71 -10.59 1.53
C LEU A 498 -19.07 -11.40 0.41
N GLN A 499 -18.55 -12.61 0.70
CA GLN A 499 -17.91 -13.48 -0.30
C GLN A 499 -18.90 -13.92 -1.39
N ALA A 500 -20.11 -14.33 -1.01
CA ALA A 500 -21.13 -14.71 -1.98
C ALA A 500 -21.53 -13.57 -2.92
N THR A 501 -21.43 -12.32 -2.46
CA THR A 501 -21.68 -11.13 -3.30
C THR A 501 -20.53 -10.92 -4.30
N VAL A 502 -19.28 -11.05 -3.85
CA VAL A 502 -18.10 -10.99 -4.73
C VAL A 502 -18.15 -12.11 -5.78
N ASP A 503 -18.41 -13.36 -5.36
CA ASP A 503 -18.48 -14.52 -6.26
C ASP A 503 -19.62 -14.38 -7.30
N ALA A 504 -20.78 -13.87 -6.90
CA ALA A 504 -21.90 -13.65 -7.81
C ALA A 504 -21.64 -12.53 -8.84
N ALA A 505 -20.79 -11.58 -8.50
CA ALA A 505 -20.39 -10.51 -9.40
C ALA A 505 -19.22 -10.91 -10.33
N ALA A 506 -18.44 -11.93 -9.96
CA ALA A 506 -17.26 -12.35 -10.72
C ALA A 506 -17.59 -12.65 -12.19
N GLY A 507 -16.75 -12.14 -13.10
CA GLY A 507 -16.96 -12.28 -14.55
C GLY A 507 -18.11 -11.45 -15.13
N THR A 508 -18.82 -10.65 -14.33
CA THR A 508 -19.87 -9.75 -14.80
C THR A 508 -19.35 -8.32 -14.92
N ALA A 509 -20.07 -7.47 -15.66
CA ALA A 509 -19.78 -6.03 -15.77
C ALA A 509 -19.85 -5.30 -14.40
N ASN A 510 -20.52 -5.90 -13.40
CA ASN A 510 -20.67 -5.33 -12.06
C ASN A 510 -19.52 -5.67 -11.11
N ALA A 511 -18.63 -6.61 -11.45
CA ALA A 511 -17.55 -7.06 -10.57
C ALA A 511 -16.67 -5.89 -10.06
N PRO A 512 -16.18 -4.96 -10.89
CA PRO A 512 -15.35 -3.85 -10.42
C PRO A 512 -16.09 -2.91 -9.46
N LEU A 513 -17.40 -2.73 -9.68
CA LEU A 513 -18.24 -1.88 -8.83
C LEU A 513 -18.47 -2.53 -7.46
N VAL A 514 -18.84 -3.81 -7.43
CA VAL A 514 -19.05 -4.59 -6.20
C VAL A 514 -17.77 -4.58 -5.36
N ASN A 515 -16.63 -4.94 -5.97
CA ASN A 515 -15.33 -4.92 -5.30
C ASN A 515 -14.99 -3.54 -4.74
N THR A 516 -15.24 -2.46 -5.51
CA THR A 516 -14.96 -1.09 -5.06
C THR A 516 -15.82 -0.69 -3.84
N LEU A 517 -17.13 -0.97 -3.86
CA LEU A 517 -18.04 -0.61 -2.78
C LEU A 517 -17.71 -1.39 -1.50
N LEU A 518 -17.49 -2.69 -1.61
CA LEU A 518 -17.15 -3.52 -0.47
C LEU A 518 -15.77 -3.20 0.09
N LEU A 519 -14.74 -3.02 -0.73
CA LEU A 519 -13.39 -2.61 -0.28
C LEU A 519 -13.40 -1.26 0.44
N ARG A 520 -14.19 -0.29 -0.02
CA ARG A 520 -14.32 1.02 0.65
C ARG A 520 -15.00 0.92 2.03
N SER A 521 -15.79 -0.12 2.27
CA SER A 521 -16.40 -0.36 3.57
C SER A 521 -15.46 -1.03 4.57
N MET A 522 -14.34 -1.61 4.10
CA MET A 522 -13.35 -2.28 4.95
C MET A 522 -12.46 -1.26 5.68
N GLN A 523 -12.00 -1.64 6.86
CA GLN A 523 -10.92 -0.94 7.54
C GLN A 523 -9.59 -1.17 6.80
N ARG A 524 -8.56 -0.40 7.13
CA ARG A 524 -7.22 -0.66 6.63
C ARG A 524 -6.45 -1.53 7.61
N ALA A 525 -5.74 -2.52 7.10
CA ALA A 525 -4.83 -3.29 7.93
C ALA A 525 -3.67 -2.43 8.42
N LEU A 526 -3.24 -2.64 9.67
CA LEU A 526 -2.19 -1.89 10.35
C LEU A 526 -1.21 -2.85 11.02
N TYR A 527 0.01 -2.37 11.31
CA TYR A 527 0.91 -3.10 12.19
C TYR A 527 0.66 -2.71 13.65
N LYS A 528 0.50 -3.70 14.51
CA LYS A 528 0.34 -3.52 15.97
C LYS A 528 1.31 -4.43 16.73
N PRO A 529 1.75 -4.06 17.95
CA PRO A 529 2.69 -4.89 18.73
C PRO A 529 2.05 -6.16 19.30
N ARG A 530 0.73 -6.24 19.33
CA ARG A 530 -0.06 -7.38 19.81
C ARG A 530 -1.01 -7.87 18.74
N ASN A 531 -1.31 -9.15 18.80
CA ASN A 531 -2.30 -9.76 17.91
C ASN A 531 -3.72 -9.32 18.29
N GLU A 532 -4.50 -8.88 17.29
CA GLU A 532 -5.92 -8.56 17.41
C GLU A 532 -6.74 -9.21 16.28
N GLY A 533 -6.12 -10.14 15.50
CA GLY A 533 -6.75 -10.83 14.39
C GLY A 533 -6.69 -10.07 13.06
N HIS A 534 -7.16 -10.73 12.00
CA HIS A 534 -7.19 -10.15 10.65
C HIS A 534 -8.51 -10.49 9.95
N PHE A 535 -9.47 -9.56 9.94
CA PHE A 535 -10.83 -9.76 9.42
C PHE A 535 -10.86 -10.31 7.99
N ALA A 536 -10.25 -9.61 7.03
CA ALA A 536 -10.34 -9.99 5.61
C ALA A 536 -9.77 -11.40 5.31
N LEU A 537 -8.77 -11.85 6.08
CA LEU A 537 -8.22 -13.20 5.98
C LEU A 537 -8.97 -14.22 6.85
N ALA A 538 -9.90 -13.75 7.68
CA ALA A 538 -10.52 -14.53 8.75
C ALA A 538 -9.48 -15.26 9.61
N ALA A 539 -8.31 -14.65 9.81
CA ALA A 539 -7.19 -15.24 10.53
C ALA A 539 -7.22 -14.79 11.99
N PRO A 540 -7.20 -15.72 12.97
CA PRO A 540 -7.17 -15.37 14.38
C PRO A 540 -5.87 -14.67 14.80
N CYS A 541 -4.79 -14.90 14.06
CA CYS A 541 -3.52 -14.21 14.18
C CYS A 541 -2.83 -14.14 12.82
N TYR A 542 -2.16 -13.04 12.56
CA TYR A 542 -1.43 -12.85 11.31
C TYR A 542 -0.25 -11.90 11.50
N CYS A 543 0.87 -12.19 10.85
CA CYS A 543 2.01 -11.30 10.75
C CYS A 543 2.61 -11.39 9.36
N HIS A 544 3.42 -10.42 8.98
CA HIS A 544 4.28 -10.53 7.82
C HIS A 544 5.64 -11.09 8.25
N PHE A 545 6.06 -12.16 7.58
CA PHE A 545 7.32 -12.86 7.83
C PHE A 545 8.10 -13.12 6.53
N THR A 546 7.40 -13.17 5.40
CA THR A 546 7.88 -13.76 4.15
C THR A 546 8.63 -12.82 3.23
N SER A 547 8.82 -11.52 3.58
CA SER A 547 9.54 -10.58 2.71
C SER A 547 10.44 -9.60 3.48
N PRO A 548 11.47 -10.06 4.20
CA PRO A 548 12.34 -9.21 5.02
C PRO A 548 13.32 -8.35 4.22
N ILE A 549 13.56 -8.63 2.92
CA ILE A 549 14.38 -7.78 2.05
C ILE A 549 13.67 -6.44 1.81
N ARG A 550 12.34 -6.48 1.66
CA ARG A 550 11.55 -5.31 1.26
C ARG A 550 10.56 -4.80 2.30
N ARG A 551 10.41 -5.45 3.47
CA ARG A 551 9.53 -5.00 4.56
C ARG A 551 10.23 -5.11 5.92
N TYR A 552 10.33 -4.00 6.63
CA TYR A 552 10.95 -3.94 7.96
C TYR A 552 10.18 -4.74 9.05
N PRO A 553 8.83 -4.81 9.07
CA PRO A 553 8.10 -5.66 10.00
C PRO A 553 8.52 -7.13 9.94
N ASP A 554 8.78 -7.67 8.75
CA ASP A 554 9.25 -9.05 8.56
C ASP A 554 10.62 -9.26 9.21
N LEU A 555 11.54 -8.31 9.02
CA LEU A 555 12.86 -8.32 9.67
C LEU A 555 12.74 -8.31 11.20
N VAL A 556 11.79 -7.54 11.75
CA VAL A 556 11.48 -7.54 13.19
C VAL A 556 11.00 -8.91 13.65
N VAL A 557 10.07 -9.52 12.92
CA VAL A 557 9.55 -10.87 13.22
C VAL A 557 10.68 -11.90 13.21
N HIS A 558 11.57 -11.88 12.23
CA HIS A 558 12.74 -12.79 12.17
C HIS A 558 13.65 -12.64 13.40
N ARG A 559 13.89 -11.42 13.87
CA ARG A 559 14.72 -11.15 15.04
C ARG A 559 14.12 -11.72 16.32
N VAL A 560 12.83 -11.49 16.50
CA VAL A 560 12.08 -11.98 17.68
C VAL A 560 12.04 -13.50 17.68
N LEU A 561 11.73 -14.14 16.53
CA LEU A 561 11.76 -15.60 16.38
C LEU A 561 13.12 -16.20 16.75
N LYS A 562 14.22 -15.66 16.21
CA LYS A 562 15.57 -16.16 16.51
C LYS A 562 15.92 -16.08 17.98
N LEU A 563 15.53 -14.98 18.64
CA LEU A 563 15.80 -14.82 20.06
C LEU A 563 14.99 -15.81 20.89
N GLN A 564 13.72 -16.00 20.57
CA GLN A 564 12.85 -16.93 21.28
C GLN A 564 13.28 -18.40 21.08
N LEU A 565 13.65 -18.79 19.86
CA LEU A 565 14.21 -20.10 19.56
C LEU A 565 15.49 -20.37 20.36
N ALA A 566 16.37 -19.35 20.44
CA ALA A 566 17.59 -19.46 21.27
C ALA A 566 17.24 -19.61 22.76
N TYR A 567 16.21 -18.89 23.23
CA TYR A 567 15.75 -19.02 24.63
C TYR A 567 15.24 -20.44 24.94
N GLU A 568 14.42 -21.00 24.05
CA GLU A 568 13.80 -22.31 24.27
C GLU A 568 14.78 -23.49 24.10
N GLN A 569 15.70 -23.39 23.13
CA GLN A 569 16.56 -24.54 22.76
C GLN A 569 17.97 -24.47 23.36
N LEU A 570 18.52 -23.26 23.56
CA LEU A 570 19.90 -23.09 24.02
C LEU A 570 20.00 -22.49 25.43
N GLY A 571 19.03 -21.66 25.81
CA GLY A 571 18.92 -21.06 27.15
C GLY A 571 19.94 -19.97 27.48
N GLY A 572 19.79 -19.37 28.60
CA GLY A 572 20.54 -18.41 29.41
C GLY A 572 21.64 -17.58 28.74
N LYS A 573 22.90 -18.07 28.77
CA LYS A 573 24.06 -17.30 28.29
C LYS A 573 24.00 -17.02 26.77
N ASP A 574 23.49 -17.95 25.97
CA ASP A 574 23.39 -17.80 24.51
C ASP A 574 22.41 -16.69 24.15
N VAL A 575 21.28 -16.61 24.82
CA VAL A 575 20.31 -15.52 24.65
C VAL A 575 20.96 -14.17 24.97
N LEU A 576 21.71 -14.06 26.06
CA LEU A 576 22.36 -12.80 26.43
C LEU A 576 23.39 -12.33 25.41
N VAL A 577 24.10 -13.28 24.75
CA VAL A 577 25.05 -12.96 23.68
C VAL A 577 24.33 -12.48 22.41
N ARG A 578 23.19 -13.08 22.04
CA ARG A 578 22.42 -12.76 20.82
C ARG A 578 21.60 -11.48 20.93
N THR A 579 21.09 -11.16 22.13
CA THR A 579 20.18 -10.03 22.37
C THR A 579 20.66 -8.70 21.78
N PRO A 580 21.93 -8.25 22.00
CA PRO A 580 22.37 -6.97 21.50
C PRO A 580 22.29 -6.84 19.97
N ARG A 581 22.59 -7.92 19.26
CA ARG A 581 22.62 -7.96 17.80
C ARG A 581 21.20 -8.06 17.21
N LEU A 582 20.29 -8.77 17.86
CA LEU A 582 18.95 -9.02 17.34
C LEU A 582 17.96 -7.92 17.71
N ILE A 583 17.95 -7.48 18.96
CA ILE A 583 16.92 -6.55 19.49
C ILE A 583 17.48 -5.40 20.33
N GLY A 584 18.77 -5.27 20.49
CA GLY A 584 19.38 -4.21 21.31
C GLY A 584 19.20 -4.39 22.82
N LYS A 585 19.53 -3.34 23.58
CA LYS A 585 19.42 -3.29 25.05
C LYS A 585 18.92 -1.92 25.51
N GLY A 586 18.26 -1.88 26.67
CA GLY A 586 17.83 -0.64 27.30
C GLY A 586 16.62 0.01 26.61
N ARG A 587 16.53 1.34 26.68
CA ARG A 587 15.35 2.10 26.22
C ARG A 587 15.18 2.14 24.70
N GLU A 588 16.25 1.90 23.94
CA GLU A 588 16.26 1.87 22.47
C GLU A 588 16.16 0.44 21.93
N SER A 589 15.96 -0.55 22.82
CA SER A 589 15.74 -1.93 22.40
C SER A 589 14.40 -2.09 21.69
N LEU A 590 14.32 -3.07 20.80
CA LEU A 590 13.12 -3.39 20.03
C LEU A 590 11.84 -3.45 20.88
N PRO A 591 11.77 -4.15 22.03
CA PRO A 591 10.54 -4.18 22.82
C PRO A 591 10.10 -2.81 23.32
N CYS A 592 11.03 -1.89 23.58
CA CYS A 592 10.71 -0.55 24.08
C CYS A 592 10.16 0.38 22.98
N ILE A 593 10.61 0.22 21.73
CA ILE A 593 10.23 1.09 20.61
C ILE A 593 9.31 0.40 19.59
N LEU A 594 8.90 -0.84 19.84
CA LEU A 594 8.05 -1.61 18.94
C LEU A 594 6.74 -0.90 18.55
N PRO A 595 6.02 -0.22 19.47
CA PRO A 595 4.82 0.51 19.10
C PRO A 595 5.08 1.67 18.13
N GLN A 596 6.26 2.31 18.22
CA GLN A 596 6.68 3.36 17.29
C GLN A 596 7.03 2.77 15.91
N ILE A 597 7.75 1.64 15.90
CA ILE A 597 8.08 0.93 14.67
C ILE A 597 6.79 0.50 13.94
N CYS A 598 5.84 -0.11 14.63
CA CYS A 598 4.57 -0.54 14.03
C CYS A 598 3.81 0.64 13.38
N ARG A 599 3.76 1.79 14.06
CA ARG A 599 3.15 3.00 13.51
C ARG A 599 3.90 3.52 12.28
N ALA A 600 5.23 3.65 12.38
CA ALA A 600 6.05 4.10 11.26
C ALA A 600 5.90 3.20 10.04
N CYS A 601 5.88 1.86 10.22
CA CYS A 601 5.67 0.91 9.14
C CYS A 601 4.29 1.06 8.49
N SER A 602 3.23 1.26 9.28
CA SER A 602 1.88 1.46 8.75
C SER A 602 1.74 2.78 7.99
N ASP A 603 2.40 3.84 8.47
CA ASP A 603 2.40 5.15 7.81
C ASP A 603 3.19 5.12 6.49
N ALA A 604 4.37 4.50 6.49
CA ALA A 604 5.23 4.41 5.32
C ALA A 604 4.65 3.48 4.24
N GLU A 605 4.00 2.37 4.61
CA GLU A 605 3.28 1.51 3.67
C GLU A 605 2.21 2.33 2.92
N ARG A 606 1.40 3.12 3.63
CA ARG A 606 0.40 4.00 3.01
C ARG A 606 1.02 5.06 2.10
N ALA A 607 2.16 5.62 2.49
CA ALA A 607 2.88 6.59 1.67
C ALA A 607 3.46 5.93 0.41
N ALA A 608 4.02 4.72 0.53
CA ALA A 608 4.55 3.95 -0.59
C ALA A 608 3.47 3.58 -1.61
N ASP A 609 2.32 3.08 -1.14
CA ASP A 609 1.16 2.79 -1.99
C ASP A 609 0.67 4.05 -2.72
N ALA A 610 0.53 5.16 -2.00
CA ALA A 610 0.08 6.42 -2.59
C ALA A 610 1.08 6.95 -3.63
N ALA A 611 2.38 6.81 -3.41
CA ALA A 611 3.42 7.20 -4.37
C ALA A 611 3.43 6.28 -5.60
N SER A 612 3.30 4.96 -5.40
CA SER A 612 3.17 3.98 -6.49
C SER A 612 1.98 4.31 -7.39
N HIS A 613 0.80 4.48 -6.81
CA HIS A 613 -0.41 4.86 -7.54
C HIS A 613 -0.28 6.22 -8.24
N ALA A 614 0.35 7.22 -7.61
CA ALA A 614 0.55 8.52 -8.22
C ALA A 614 1.45 8.44 -9.45
N THR A 615 2.56 7.70 -9.38
CA THR A 615 3.48 7.53 -10.52
C THR A 615 2.86 6.70 -11.65
N GLN A 616 2.06 5.66 -11.34
CA GLN A 616 1.30 4.93 -12.35
C GLN A 616 0.30 5.84 -13.06
N LYS A 617 -0.45 6.68 -12.33
CA LYS A 617 -1.38 7.66 -12.93
C LYS A 617 -0.66 8.66 -13.84
N ILE A 618 0.54 9.10 -13.47
CA ILE A 618 1.37 9.97 -14.30
C ILE A 618 1.74 9.29 -15.61
N LYS A 619 2.24 8.04 -15.56
CA LYS A 619 2.60 7.28 -16.76
C LYS A 619 1.38 6.95 -17.63
N ILE A 620 0.25 6.63 -17.03
CA ILE A 620 -1.02 6.46 -17.74
C ILE A 620 -1.44 7.79 -18.43
N ALA A 621 -1.32 8.92 -17.74
CA ALA A 621 -1.63 10.22 -18.34
C ALA A 621 -0.69 10.53 -19.53
N GLN A 622 0.62 10.24 -19.41
CA GLN A 622 1.56 10.37 -20.53
C GLN A 622 1.14 9.51 -21.74
N TYR A 623 0.67 8.28 -21.52
CA TYR A 623 0.17 7.42 -22.59
C TYR A 623 -1.04 8.03 -23.33
N TYR A 624 -1.93 8.73 -22.63
CA TYR A 624 -3.11 9.35 -23.23
C TYR A 624 -2.86 10.76 -23.77
N GLU A 625 -1.70 11.36 -23.59
CA GLU A 625 -1.38 12.69 -24.09
C GLU A 625 -1.43 12.74 -25.62
N ASP A 626 -0.93 11.71 -26.30
CA ASP A 626 -0.97 11.57 -27.75
C ASP A 626 -2.33 11.10 -28.30
N ARG A 627 -3.31 10.85 -27.41
CA ARG A 627 -4.65 10.31 -27.72
C ARG A 627 -5.78 11.28 -27.43
N LEU A 628 -5.46 12.57 -27.37
CA LEU A 628 -6.46 13.62 -27.20
C LEU A 628 -7.46 13.61 -28.36
N GLY A 629 -8.76 13.66 -28.04
CA GLY A 629 -9.88 13.60 -29.03
C GLY A 629 -10.29 12.17 -29.39
N GLU A 630 -9.58 11.13 -28.98
CA GLU A 630 -10.01 9.75 -29.20
C GLU A 630 -11.20 9.38 -28.31
N ARG A 631 -12.04 8.47 -28.81
CA ARG A 631 -13.28 8.05 -28.17
C ARG A 631 -13.20 6.62 -27.68
N TYR A 632 -13.72 6.41 -26.47
CA TYR A 632 -13.71 5.11 -25.82
C TYR A 632 -15.07 4.79 -25.19
N ALA A 633 -15.42 3.52 -25.18
CA ALA A 633 -16.51 3.01 -24.37
C ALA A 633 -16.03 2.88 -22.92
N GLY A 634 -16.92 3.19 -22.00
CA GLY A 634 -16.61 3.08 -20.57
C GLY A 634 -17.88 3.00 -19.73
N THR A 635 -17.65 2.72 -18.45
CA THR A 635 -18.71 2.56 -17.46
C THR A 635 -18.52 3.57 -16.33
N VAL A 636 -19.58 4.19 -15.86
CA VAL A 636 -19.54 5.10 -14.71
C VAL A 636 -19.16 4.30 -13.46
N SER A 637 -17.94 4.52 -12.97
CA SER A 637 -17.37 3.83 -11.83
C SER A 637 -17.64 4.52 -10.49
N TRP A 638 -17.86 5.85 -10.52
CA TRP A 638 -18.21 6.62 -9.34
C TRP A 638 -18.95 7.92 -9.72
N VAL A 639 -19.86 8.35 -8.84
CA VAL A 639 -20.58 9.61 -8.97
C VAL A 639 -20.27 10.51 -7.78
N SER A 640 -20.01 11.77 -8.02
CA SER A 640 -19.69 12.77 -7.00
C SER A 640 -20.24 14.15 -7.35
N SER A 641 -20.19 15.06 -6.39
CA SER A 641 -20.54 16.48 -6.64
C SER A 641 -19.63 17.19 -7.67
N MET A 642 -18.49 16.59 -8.02
CA MET A 642 -17.58 17.11 -9.07
C MET A 642 -17.95 16.64 -10.47
N GLY A 643 -18.68 15.52 -10.59
CA GLY A 643 -19.03 14.88 -11.85
C GLY A 643 -18.96 13.36 -11.78
N LEU A 644 -18.77 12.73 -12.94
CA LEU A 644 -18.73 11.29 -13.11
C LEU A 644 -17.29 10.83 -13.27
N PHE A 645 -16.90 9.80 -12.54
CA PHE A 645 -15.70 9.05 -12.87
C PHE A 645 -16.10 7.92 -13.82
N VAL A 646 -15.41 7.82 -14.93
CA VAL A 646 -15.69 6.83 -15.96
C VAL A 646 -14.47 5.95 -16.12
N ARG A 647 -14.67 4.63 -16.01
CA ARG A 647 -13.66 3.62 -16.25
C ARG A 647 -13.79 3.09 -17.67
N LEU A 648 -12.68 3.11 -18.41
CA LEU A 648 -12.64 2.62 -19.79
C LEU A 648 -12.75 1.10 -19.83
N ASP A 649 -13.54 0.54 -20.74
CA ASP A 649 -13.82 -0.91 -20.77
C ASP A 649 -12.57 -1.73 -21.10
N LEU A 650 -11.70 -1.27 -22.01
CA LEU A 650 -10.52 -2.00 -22.47
C LEU A 650 -9.33 -1.91 -21.50
N THR A 651 -8.99 -0.70 -21.10
CA THR A 651 -7.77 -0.45 -20.30
C THR A 651 -8.02 -0.35 -18.81
N GLN A 652 -9.28 -0.35 -18.37
CA GLN A 652 -9.73 -0.14 -17.00
C GLN A 652 -9.27 1.20 -16.38
N VAL A 653 -8.69 2.10 -17.19
CA VAL A 653 -8.26 3.43 -16.78
C VAL A 653 -9.45 4.30 -16.42
N GLU A 654 -9.33 5.07 -15.35
CA GLU A 654 -10.38 5.96 -14.85
C GLU A 654 -10.05 7.43 -15.13
N GLY A 655 -11.05 8.19 -15.60
CA GLY A 655 -10.97 9.64 -15.81
C GLY A 655 -12.24 10.35 -15.36
N LEU A 656 -12.15 11.68 -15.22
CA LEU A 656 -13.24 12.53 -14.72
C LEU A 656 -14.01 13.19 -15.89
N VAL A 657 -15.31 12.96 -15.95
CA VAL A 657 -16.25 13.83 -16.70
C VAL A 657 -16.75 14.90 -15.72
N SER A 658 -16.23 16.12 -15.86
CA SER A 658 -16.61 17.22 -14.96
C SER A 658 -18.10 17.51 -15.02
N ILE A 659 -18.73 17.82 -13.89
CA ILE A 659 -20.13 18.24 -13.81
C ILE A 659 -20.44 19.41 -14.76
N LYS A 660 -19.46 20.29 -14.99
CA LYS A 660 -19.59 21.44 -15.92
C LYS A 660 -19.67 21.01 -17.37
N SER A 661 -19.22 19.80 -17.72
CA SER A 661 -19.26 19.29 -19.12
C SER A 661 -20.48 18.40 -19.38
N LEU A 662 -21.32 18.11 -18.38
CA LEU A 662 -22.52 17.28 -18.54
C LEU A 662 -23.67 18.01 -19.20
N GLY A 663 -23.73 19.35 -19.07
CA GLY A 663 -24.78 20.19 -19.66
C GLY A 663 -24.76 21.62 -19.12
N ASN A 664 -25.63 22.48 -19.66
CA ASN A 664 -25.77 23.88 -19.23
C ASN A 664 -26.83 24.06 -18.14
N GLU A 665 -27.11 23.02 -17.37
CA GLU A 665 -28.06 23.00 -16.27
C GLU A 665 -27.38 22.72 -14.92
N TRP A 666 -28.10 22.97 -13.83
CA TRP A 666 -27.67 22.58 -12.51
C TRP A 666 -27.92 21.08 -12.32
N PHE A 667 -26.91 20.36 -11.76
CA PHE A 667 -27.03 18.95 -11.38
C PHE A 667 -27.07 18.83 -9.87
N GLU A 668 -28.07 18.16 -9.37
CA GLU A 668 -28.22 17.81 -7.96
C GLU A 668 -27.55 16.46 -7.70
N PHE A 669 -26.64 16.44 -6.73
CA PHE A 669 -25.95 15.21 -6.30
C PHE A 669 -26.67 14.62 -5.09
N ASP A 670 -27.15 13.39 -5.25
CA ASP A 670 -27.69 12.57 -4.15
C ASP A 670 -26.55 11.66 -3.67
N GLU A 671 -26.11 11.94 -2.42
CA GLU A 671 -24.99 11.21 -1.80
C GLU A 671 -25.39 9.77 -1.40
N ASP A 672 -26.63 9.56 -1.04
CA ASP A 672 -27.14 8.24 -0.59
C ASP A 672 -27.41 7.33 -1.82
N ALA A 673 -27.95 7.88 -2.87
CA ALA A 673 -28.23 7.15 -4.12
C ALA A 673 -27.04 7.12 -5.09
N LEU A 674 -25.96 7.87 -4.84
CA LEU A 674 -24.80 8.04 -5.72
C LEU A 674 -25.21 8.41 -7.15
N THR A 675 -26.11 9.40 -7.29
CA THR A 675 -26.64 9.86 -8.59
C THR A 675 -26.49 11.35 -8.79
N LEU A 676 -26.38 11.76 -10.05
CA LEU A 676 -26.48 13.15 -10.48
C LEU A 676 -27.73 13.33 -11.33
N THR A 677 -28.62 14.25 -10.96
CA THR A 677 -29.86 14.52 -11.69
C THR A 677 -29.90 15.97 -12.16
N GLY A 678 -30.12 16.20 -13.47
CA GLY A 678 -30.26 17.50 -14.04
C GLY A 678 -31.59 18.16 -13.60
N ALA A 679 -31.51 19.40 -13.10
CA ALA A 679 -32.63 20.09 -12.51
C ALA A 679 -33.71 20.48 -13.56
N ASP A 680 -33.30 20.76 -14.82
CA ASP A 680 -34.19 21.21 -15.89
C ASP A 680 -34.66 20.04 -16.75
N THR A 681 -33.76 19.11 -17.08
CA THR A 681 -34.04 18.00 -18.02
C THR A 681 -34.47 16.72 -17.33
N GLY A 682 -34.20 16.57 -16.02
CA GLY A 682 -34.38 15.32 -15.28
C GLY A 682 -33.43 14.23 -15.74
N ARG A 683 -32.39 14.54 -16.52
CA ARG A 683 -31.38 13.57 -16.97
C ARG A 683 -30.61 13.05 -15.77
N ARG A 684 -30.60 11.72 -15.59
CA ARG A 684 -29.99 11.05 -14.45
C ARG A 684 -28.75 10.28 -14.89
N PHE A 685 -27.70 10.42 -14.10
CA PHE A 685 -26.47 9.63 -14.20
C PHE A 685 -26.30 8.81 -12.93
N GLU A 686 -25.96 7.54 -13.09
CA GLU A 686 -25.84 6.58 -11.99
C GLU A 686 -24.65 5.63 -12.17
N LEU A 687 -24.28 4.96 -11.10
CA LEU A 687 -23.23 3.94 -11.13
C LEU A 687 -23.57 2.82 -12.11
N GLY A 688 -22.53 2.27 -12.78
CA GLY A 688 -22.70 1.17 -13.72
C GLY A 688 -23.27 1.58 -15.09
N GLN A 689 -23.65 2.85 -15.29
CA GLN A 689 -24.15 3.33 -16.58
C GLN A 689 -23.05 3.27 -17.65
N ARG A 690 -23.35 2.64 -18.80
CA ARG A 690 -22.47 2.64 -19.97
C ARG A 690 -22.52 3.97 -20.71
N VAL A 691 -21.34 4.46 -21.07
CA VAL A 691 -21.18 5.78 -21.74
C VAL A 691 -20.08 5.70 -22.79
N ILE A 692 -20.13 6.62 -23.74
CA ILE A 692 -19.03 6.88 -24.67
C ILE A 692 -18.40 8.22 -24.27
N ILE A 693 -17.09 8.22 -24.09
CA ILE A 693 -16.32 9.42 -23.73
C ILE A 693 -15.29 9.75 -24.80
N GLU A 694 -14.87 10.98 -24.78
CA GLU A 694 -13.74 11.51 -25.55
C GLU A 694 -12.68 12.03 -24.56
N VAL A 695 -11.40 11.72 -24.79
CA VAL A 695 -10.29 12.27 -23.97
C VAL A 695 -10.16 13.76 -24.31
N SER A 696 -10.53 14.61 -23.36
CA SER A 696 -10.63 16.05 -23.59
C SER A 696 -9.43 16.84 -23.10
N ARG A 697 -8.80 16.40 -22.01
CA ARG A 697 -7.62 17.03 -21.43
C ARG A 697 -6.79 16.01 -20.65
N VAL A 698 -5.48 16.18 -20.73
CA VAL A 698 -4.53 15.37 -19.97
C VAL A 698 -3.63 16.30 -19.15
N ASN A 699 -3.33 15.91 -17.92
CA ASN A 699 -2.34 16.58 -17.09
C ASN A 699 -1.29 15.54 -16.65
N THR A 700 -0.20 15.49 -17.36
CA THR A 700 0.88 14.53 -17.17
C THR A 700 1.62 14.72 -15.86
N THR A 701 1.75 15.95 -15.34
CA THR A 701 2.40 16.23 -14.06
C THR A 701 1.61 15.70 -12.87
N ARG A 702 0.26 15.73 -12.96
CA ARG A 702 -0.63 15.29 -11.87
C ARG A 702 -1.27 13.92 -12.10
N GLY A 703 -1.07 13.33 -13.27
CA GLY A 703 -1.70 12.07 -13.64
C GLY A 703 -3.24 12.16 -13.75
N HIS A 704 -3.78 13.29 -14.22
CA HIS A 704 -5.22 13.47 -14.33
C HIS A 704 -5.68 13.36 -15.78
N LEU A 705 -6.76 12.63 -16.00
CA LEU A 705 -7.47 12.50 -17.26
C LEU A 705 -8.86 13.12 -17.13
N ASP A 706 -9.14 14.14 -17.95
CA ASP A 706 -10.47 14.70 -18.08
C ASP A 706 -11.13 14.16 -19.35
N PHE A 707 -12.33 13.64 -19.17
CA PHE A 707 -13.15 13.10 -20.24
C PHE A 707 -14.32 14.04 -20.55
N LYS A 708 -14.82 13.96 -21.77
CA LYS A 708 -16.06 14.60 -22.22
C LYS A 708 -17.05 13.52 -22.63
N LEU A 709 -18.27 13.61 -22.14
CA LEU A 709 -19.32 12.68 -22.52
C LEU A 709 -19.75 12.96 -23.97
N ILE A 710 -19.84 11.91 -24.80
CA ILE A 710 -20.35 11.96 -26.16
C ILE A 710 -21.79 11.47 -26.12
N HIS A 711 -22.68 12.27 -26.68
CA HIS A 711 -24.14 12.05 -26.67
C HIS A 711 -24.59 11.19 -27.83
#